data_210483d6d53bb4b9bb07859d869a2f9e
#
_entry.id   210483d6d53bb4b9bb07859d869a2f9e
#
_cell.length_a   1.000
_cell.length_b   1.000
_cell.length_c   1.000
_cell.angle_alpha   90.00
_cell.angle_beta   90.00
_cell.angle_gamma   90.00
#
_symmetry.space_group_name_H-M   'P 1'
#
loop_
_entity.id
_entity.type
_entity.pdbx_description
1 polymer ?
#
loop_
_entity_poly.entity_id
_entity_poly.type
_entity_poly.pdbx_seq_one_letter_code
_entity_poly.pdbx_strand_id
1 'polypeptide(L)'
;MKFTLSWLKEHLETTASVEEIAETLTDLGLEVEGITDPAARLRDFTIGKVLKAEPHPDADRLRVCQVATADGETQIICGAPNAREGITVVIAKPGVYVPGIDTTIGVGKIRGIESHGMMCSEREMELSEEHDGIIELPSGEVGQRFTDWLAAHEPAKVDPVIEIAITPNRPDALGVRGVALDLAARGLGTMKPAKTVDIEGQFSCPIGVTIDDDAATGGCEVFAGRLIRGVKNGPSPEWLQQRLRAIGLRPISTLVDITNFFTYDRNRPLHVFDADKVNGNLRVHRTTGGETLIGLDDKEYTFGPGQVVISDDTGIESIGGIMGGLATGCTDETVNVFLEAAVWDTVQIATTGRALRINSDARYRNERGIDPAFNMEALDLATQMILDLCGGVPSNRVVAGKVPDVSRAYRLDPARVQSLVGMDIPESEQRQTLTALGFKLEGNMAYVPSWRPDILGEADLVEEVARIASLTKLKGRPMARALPGVPKPILSPMQKREQIARRTGAALGYNECVTYSFIDHAAAALFGGGDDATMLANPISADLSHMRPDLLPGLLRAAARNQARGLMDLALFEVGHAFHGGEPGEQHLQVAGLLVGRTGPKDVHGSARAVDVFDAKADAEAILAAIGAPAKVQILRDGPAWFHPGRHGRICLGPKKMLGIFGEVHPRILQALDVKGPAVAFTLYPGEIPLPRKTSASRGALDISDLQAVERDFAFVVDTQTEALTLINAAAGADKALIEDVRVFDAFSGGNLGEGKKSLALTVRLQPRDKTLTEADIEAVSAKIIEKVTKATGGVLRG
;
A
#
# COMPACT_ATOMS: atom_id res chain seq x y z
N MET A 1 13.05 4.25 -9.33
CA MET A 1 14.27 4.61 -10.07
C MET A 1 14.25 6.09 -10.38
N LYS A 2 15.34 6.81 -10.03
CA LYS A 2 15.47 8.25 -10.29
C LYS A 2 16.58 8.51 -11.29
N PHE A 3 16.39 9.50 -12.15
CA PHE A 3 17.42 9.99 -13.08
C PHE A 3 17.10 11.41 -13.50
N THR A 4 18.13 12.17 -13.94
CA THR A 4 17.93 13.52 -14.46
C THR A 4 17.70 13.50 -15.97
N LEU A 5 17.05 14.55 -16.49
CA LEU A 5 16.82 14.71 -17.93
C LEU A 5 18.15 14.77 -18.70
N SER A 6 19.16 15.49 -18.19
CA SER A 6 20.46 15.58 -18.85
C SER A 6 21.16 14.22 -18.89
N TRP A 7 21.04 13.40 -17.83
CA TRP A 7 21.58 12.04 -17.80
C TRP A 7 20.93 11.15 -18.85
N LEU A 8 19.58 11.19 -18.95
CA LEU A 8 18.84 10.48 -20.01
C LEU A 8 19.33 10.89 -21.39
N LYS A 9 19.54 12.20 -21.62
CA LYS A 9 20.02 12.75 -22.89
C LYS A 9 21.48 12.38 -23.24
N GLU A 10 22.25 11.82 -22.32
CA GLU A 10 23.55 11.20 -22.65
C GLU A 10 23.40 9.93 -23.49
N HIS A 11 22.28 9.20 -23.30
CA HIS A 11 21.98 7.98 -24.02
C HIS A 11 20.98 8.17 -25.16
N LEU A 12 20.11 9.18 -25.08
CA LEU A 12 19.04 9.44 -26.04
C LEU A 12 19.20 10.82 -26.67
N GLU A 13 19.26 10.88 -27.99
CA GLU A 13 19.13 12.14 -28.74
C GLU A 13 17.65 12.44 -28.93
N THR A 14 17.14 13.43 -28.18
CA THR A 14 15.72 13.80 -28.20
C THR A 14 15.51 15.28 -27.99
N THR A 15 14.47 15.81 -28.62
CA THR A 15 13.97 17.19 -28.42
C THR A 15 12.70 17.22 -27.59
N ALA A 16 12.23 16.05 -27.11
CA ALA A 16 11.01 15.94 -26.33
C ALA A 16 11.12 16.71 -24.98
N SER A 17 10.02 17.29 -24.55
CA SER A 17 9.89 17.95 -23.25
C SER A 17 9.87 16.92 -22.11
N VAL A 18 10.00 17.37 -20.88
CA VAL A 18 9.92 16.52 -19.69
C VAL A 18 8.54 15.87 -19.57
N GLU A 19 7.50 16.62 -19.89
CA GLU A 19 6.11 16.17 -19.84
C GLU A 19 5.86 15.07 -20.89
N GLU A 20 6.34 15.25 -22.12
CA GLU A 20 6.22 14.24 -23.19
C GLU A 20 6.99 12.96 -22.85
N ILE A 21 8.16 13.08 -22.24
CA ILE A 21 8.94 11.93 -21.74
C ILE A 21 8.18 11.22 -20.64
N ALA A 22 7.65 11.94 -19.63
CA ALA A 22 6.94 11.37 -18.51
C ALA A 22 5.64 10.66 -18.91
N GLU A 23 4.86 11.27 -19.80
CA GLU A 23 3.65 10.65 -20.36
C GLU A 23 4.01 9.37 -21.13
N THR A 24 5.06 9.43 -21.94
CA THR A 24 5.51 8.28 -22.73
C THR A 24 6.02 7.15 -21.83
N LEU A 25 6.78 7.44 -20.78
CA LEU A 25 7.25 6.44 -19.82
C LEU A 25 6.08 5.71 -19.15
N THR A 26 5.06 6.45 -18.70
CA THR A 26 3.85 5.86 -18.11
C THR A 26 3.11 4.97 -19.12
N ASP A 27 2.96 5.43 -20.37
CA ASP A 27 2.32 4.66 -21.44
C ASP A 27 3.12 3.39 -21.82
N LEU A 28 4.43 3.39 -21.62
CA LEU A 28 5.31 2.22 -21.80
C LEU A 28 5.29 1.21 -20.64
N GLY A 29 4.58 1.51 -19.55
CA GLY A 29 4.55 0.70 -18.33
C GLY A 29 5.68 1.01 -17.35
N LEU A 30 6.40 2.12 -17.53
CA LEU A 30 7.35 2.69 -16.57
C LEU A 30 6.69 3.88 -15.88
N GLU A 31 5.79 3.59 -14.94
CA GLU A 31 4.93 4.59 -14.29
C GLU A 31 5.75 5.70 -13.64
N VAL A 32 5.47 6.96 -14.02
CA VAL A 32 6.10 8.12 -13.40
C VAL A 32 5.44 8.41 -12.06
N GLU A 33 6.19 8.26 -10.98
CA GLU A 33 5.74 8.55 -9.61
C GLU A 33 5.88 10.03 -9.25
N GLY A 34 6.82 10.73 -9.89
CA GLY A 34 7.01 12.15 -9.65
C GLY A 34 8.02 12.80 -10.58
N ILE A 35 7.89 14.12 -10.72
CA ILE A 35 8.86 14.98 -11.41
C ILE A 35 9.22 16.10 -10.45
N THR A 36 10.51 16.25 -10.19
CA THR A 36 11.05 17.41 -9.49
C THR A 36 11.73 18.30 -10.51
N ASP A 37 11.11 19.45 -10.79
CA ASP A 37 11.66 20.45 -11.69
C ASP A 37 12.10 21.70 -10.88
N PRO A 38 13.39 21.86 -10.59
CA PRO A 38 13.89 23.03 -9.88
C PRO A 38 13.65 24.34 -10.67
N ALA A 39 13.69 24.29 -11.99
CA ALA A 39 13.44 25.48 -12.82
C ALA A 39 12.01 25.99 -12.66
N ALA A 40 11.01 25.10 -12.56
CA ALA A 40 9.63 25.50 -12.33
C ALA A 40 9.43 26.22 -11.00
N ARG A 41 10.15 25.82 -9.95
CA ARG A 41 10.10 26.48 -8.62
C ARG A 41 10.76 27.84 -8.62
N LEU A 42 11.81 28.02 -9.44
CA LEU A 42 12.62 29.24 -9.48
C LEU A 42 12.24 30.20 -10.61
N ARG A 43 11.22 29.92 -11.40
CA ARG A 43 10.87 30.68 -12.61
C ARG A 43 10.56 32.16 -12.40
N ASP A 44 10.12 32.55 -11.20
CA ASP A 44 9.67 33.89 -10.87
C ASP A 44 10.79 34.77 -10.28
N PHE A 45 11.98 34.18 -10.05
CA PHE A 45 13.16 34.90 -9.60
C PHE A 45 13.86 35.55 -10.78
N THR A 46 14.35 36.79 -10.53
CA THR A 46 15.03 37.56 -11.56
C THR A 46 16.38 38.11 -11.07
N ILE A 47 17.23 38.47 -12.00
CA ILE A 47 18.52 39.07 -11.71
C ILE A 47 18.34 40.59 -11.53
N GLY A 48 18.97 41.13 -10.52
CA GLY A 48 19.07 42.56 -10.31
C GLY A 48 20.48 43.03 -10.01
N LYS A 49 20.70 44.33 -10.05
CA LYS A 49 21.99 44.93 -9.73
C LYS A 49 21.85 45.93 -8.60
N VAL A 50 22.68 45.81 -7.58
CA VAL A 50 22.70 46.76 -6.48
C VAL A 50 23.40 48.05 -6.90
N LEU A 51 22.63 49.14 -7.02
CA LEU A 51 23.13 50.46 -7.44
C LEU A 51 23.74 51.23 -6.26
N LYS A 52 23.17 51.04 -5.05
CA LYS A 52 23.59 51.71 -3.84
C LYS A 52 23.24 50.84 -2.63
N ALA A 53 24.11 50.82 -1.62
CA ALA A 53 23.89 50.08 -0.36
C ALA A 53 24.35 50.91 0.84
N GLU A 54 23.41 51.60 1.51
CA GLU A 54 23.68 52.47 2.66
C GLU A 54 23.36 51.77 3.97
N PRO A 55 24.05 52.06 5.08
CA PRO A 55 23.66 51.55 6.41
C PRO A 55 22.22 51.98 6.76
N HIS A 56 21.46 51.08 7.41
CA HIS A 56 20.11 51.36 7.87
C HIS A 56 20.21 52.32 9.09
N PRO A 57 19.44 53.44 9.13
CA PRO A 57 19.57 54.44 10.19
C PRO A 57 19.30 53.89 11.62
N ASP A 58 18.44 52.87 11.74
CA ASP A 58 18.01 52.34 13.04
C ASP A 58 18.42 50.86 13.25
N ALA A 59 19.37 50.34 12.46
CA ALA A 59 19.81 48.93 12.61
C ALA A 59 21.22 48.66 12.03
N ASP A 60 22.19 48.41 12.88
CA ASP A 60 23.61 48.24 12.53
C ASP A 60 23.93 47.12 11.56
N ARG A 61 23.07 46.09 11.52
CA ARG A 61 23.26 44.89 10.64
C ARG A 61 22.46 44.96 9.35
N LEU A 62 21.65 45.99 9.13
CA LEU A 62 20.84 46.12 7.95
C LEU A 62 21.38 47.17 6.98
N ARG A 63 21.14 46.95 5.70
CA ARG A 63 21.42 47.92 4.64
C ARG A 63 20.14 48.27 3.87
N VAL A 64 20.02 49.54 3.51
CA VAL A 64 19.03 50.02 2.57
C VAL A 64 19.66 49.99 1.19
N CYS A 65 19.21 49.10 0.34
CA CYS A 65 19.74 48.88 -0.99
C CYS A 65 18.82 49.45 -2.05
N GLN A 66 19.34 50.24 -2.98
CA GLN A 66 18.65 50.60 -4.25
C GLN A 66 19.08 49.58 -5.29
N VAL A 67 18.14 48.81 -5.83
CA VAL A 67 18.40 47.70 -6.72
C VAL A 67 17.72 47.96 -8.06
N ALA A 68 18.47 47.89 -9.16
CA ALA A 68 17.92 47.90 -10.51
C ALA A 68 17.26 46.57 -10.79
N THR A 69 16.00 46.58 -11.23
CA THR A 69 15.17 45.43 -11.61
C THR A 69 14.58 45.64 -13.00
N ALA A 70 13.89 44.62 -13.56
CA ALA A 70 13.15 44.76 -14.82
C ALA A 70 12.11 45.87 -14.80
N ASP A 71 11.53 46.16 -13.64
CA ASP A 71 10.45 47.14 -13.45
C ASP A 71 11.00 48.53 -13.04
N GLY A 72 12.32 48.73 -13.04
CA GLY A 72 12.98 49.95 -12.62
C GLY A 72 13.75 49.79 -11.31
N GLU A 73 14.11 50.93 -10.67
CA GLU A 73 14.79 50.91 -9.38
C GLU A 73 13.83 50.63 -8.23
N THR A 74 14.22 49.77 -7.32
CA THR A 74 13.43 49.41 -6.15
C THR A 74 14.29 49.39 -4.89
N GLN A 75 13.67 49.71 -3.77
CA GLN A 75 14.29 49.71 -2.45
C GLN A 75 14.09 48.34 -1.78
N ILE A 76 15.18 47.71 -1.37
CA ILE A 76 15.20 46.44 -0.64
C ILE A 76 16.06 46.56 0.60
N ILE A 77 15.51 46.14 1.75
CA ILE A 77 16.27 46.05 3.00
C ILE A 77 16.95 44.69 3.10
N CYS A 78 18.27 44.66 3.29
CA CYS A 78 19.02 43.42 3.33
C CYS A 78 19.88 43.33 4.61
N GLY A 79 19.88 42.15 5.22
CA GLY A 79 20.68 41.83 6.38
C GLY A 79 21.94 41.01 6.07
N ALA A 80 22.18 40.68 4.81
CA ALA A 80 23.30 39.83 4.41
C ALA A 80 24.63 40.61 4.50
N PRO A 81 25.70 40.00 5.03
CA PRO A 81 26.99 40.68 5.23
C PRO A 81 27.68 41.09 3.93
N ASN A 82 27.38 40.40 2.83
CA ASN A 82 27.97 40.69 1.51
C ASN A 82 27.15 41.70 0.70
N ALA A 83 26.07 42.27 1.21
CA ALA A 83 25.27 43.26 0.50
C ALA A 83 26.08 44.57 0.33
N ARG A 84 26.44 44.92 -0.91
CA ARG A 84 27.24 46.10 -1.25
C ARG A 84 26.89 46.62 -2.64
N GLU A 85 27.31 47.82 -2.94
CA GLU A 85 27.16 48.45 -4.24
C GLU A 85 27.90 47.70 -5.33
N GLY A 86 27.31 47.60 -6.52
CA GLY A 86 27.89 47.04 -7.75
C GLY A 86 27.69 45.56 -7.97
N ILE A 87 27.23 44.78 -6.97
CA ILE A 87 27.01 43.36 -7.12
C ILE A 87 25.74 43.03 -7.91
N THR A 88 25.81 41.91 -8.63
CA THR A 88 24.64 41.32 -9.32
C THR A 88 24.04 40.24 -8.45
N VAL A 89 22.74 40.30 -8.20
CA VAL A 89 22.03 39.49 -7.17
C VAL A 89 20.77 38.85 -7.73
N VAL A 90 20.24 37.85 -7.00
CA VAL A 90 18.96 37.23 -7.31
C VAL A 90 17.87 37.85 -6.44
N ILE A 91 16.74 38.16 -7.05
CA ILE A 91 15.65 38.93 -6.42
C ILE A 91 14.34 38.14 -6.49
N ALA A 92 13.66 38.06 -5.32
CA ALA A 92 12.24 37.76 -5.21
C ALA A 92 11.45 39.07 -5.11
N LYS A 93 10.62 39.36 -6.12
CA LYS A 93 9.71 40.52 -6.12
C LYS A 93 8.52 40.26 -5.21
N PRO A 94 7.74 41.30 -4.83
CA PRO A 94 6.47 41.11 -4.15
C PRO A 94 5.54 40.20 -4.97
N GLY A 95 4.98 39.15 -4.33
CA GLY A 95 4.18 38.10 -4.96
C GLY A 95 4.94 36.80 -5.26
N VAL A 96 6.27 36.81 -5.21
CA VAL A 96 7.08 35.59 -5.42
C VAL A 96 7.13 34.76 -4.15
N TYR A 97 6.87 33.45 -4.28
CA TYR A 97 7.01 32.48 -3.21
C TYR A 97 8.48 32.04 -3.10
N VAL A 98 9.03 32.07 -1.90
CA VAL A 98 10.41 31.68 -1.58
C VAL A 98 10.39 30.34 -0.84
N PRO A 99 10.83 29.24 -1.48
CA PRO A 99 10.60 27.89 -0.96
C PRO A 99 11.34 27.59 0.35
N GLY A 100 12.60 28.01 0.50
CA GLY A 100 13.42 27.71 1.68
C GLY A 100 12.96 28.39 2.98
N ILE A 101 12.05 29.35 2.91
CA ILE A 101 11.43 30.01 4.07
C ILE A 101 9.90 29.88 4.10
N ASP A 102 9.34 29.10 3.18
CA ASP A 102 7.88 28.85 3.02
C ASP A 102 7.05 30.16 3.10
N THR A 103 7.44 31.17 2.35
CA THR A 103 6.81 32.50 2.46
C THR A 103 6.71 33.19 1.10
N THR A 104 5.55 33.82 0.86
CA THR A 104 5.38 34.71 -0.30
C THR A 104 5.84 36.12 0.09
N ILE A 105 6.76 36.69 -0.68
CA ILE A 105 7.31 38.01 -0.42
C ILE A 105 6.23 39.08 -0.65
N GLY A 106 6.07 39.94 0.33
CA GLY A 106 5.21 41.11 0.26
C GLY A 106 5.99 42.43 0.29
N VAL A 107 5.28 43.56 0.14
CA VAL A 107 5.85 44.84 0.50
C VAL A 107 5.84 44.93 2.02
N GLY A 108 7.02 44.92 2.63
CA GLY A 108 7.21 44.91 4.07
C GLY A 108 7.81 46.21 4.59
N LYS A 109 7.56 46.49 5.87
CA LYS A 109 8.18 47.62 6.56
C LYS A 109 9.15 47.11 7.61
N ILE A 110 10.45 47.26 7.38
CA ILE A 110 11.52 46.77 8.24
C ILE A 110 12.15 47.98 8.99
N ARG A 111 11.99 47.99 10.31
CA ARG A 111 12.49 49.10 11.16
C ARG A 111 12.11 50.47 10.64
N GLY A 112 10.85 50.59 10.13
CA GLY A 112 10.32 51.91 9.68
C GLY A 112 10.56 52.21 8.19
N ILE A 113 11.38 51.48 7.48
CA ILE A 113 11.72 51.67 6.06
C ILE A 113 11.00 50.56 5.23
N GLU A 114 10.42 50.92 4.10
CA GLU A 114 9.75 49.97 3.21
C GLU A 114 10.75 49.16 2.41
N SER A 115 10.46 47.84 2.27
CA SER A 115 11.20 46.90 1.43
C SER A 115 10.26 46.31 0.39
N HIS A 116 10.59 46.47 -0.88
CA HIS A 116 9.80 46.04 -2.03
C HIS A 116 10.41 44.80 -2.70
N GLY A 117 10.70 43.75 -1.90
CA GLY A 117 11.26 42.52 -2.36
C GLY A 117 12.37 42.00 -1.41
N MET A 118 13.03 40.95 -1.85
CA MET A 118 14.08 40.27 -1.13
C MET A 118 15.22 39.91 -2.08
N MET A 119 16.46 40.08 -1.64
CA MET A 119 17.66 39.52 -2.26
C MET A 119 17.90 38.14 -1.60
N CYS A 120 18.03 37.08 -2.36
CA CYS A 120 17.98 35.71 -1.88
C CYS A 120 19.34 35.07 -1.71
N SER A 121 19.48 34.20 -0.71
CA SER A 121 20.60 33.27 -0.51
C SER A 121 20.29 31.93 -1.22
N GLU A 122 21.29 31.06 -1.37
CA GLU A 122 21.09 29.73 -1.96
C GLU A 122 20.13 28.88 -1.13
N ARG A 123 20.19 28.94 0.20
CA ARG A 123 19.31 28.20 1.11
C ARG A 123 17.85 28.62 0.95
N GLU A 124 17.57 29.92 0.82
CA GLU A 124 16.21 30.44 0.64
C GLU A 124 15.58 29.94 -0.67
N MET A 125 16.41 29.60 -1.64
CA MET A 125 16.00 29.07 -2.94
C MET A 125 16.08 27.52 -3.01
N GLU A 126 16.44 26.85 -1.91
CA GLU A 126 16.68 25.39 -1.86
C GLU A 126 17.75 24.89 -2.84
N LEU A 127 18.73 25.74 -3.17
CA LEU A 127 19.84 25.38 -4.05
C LEU A 127 21.02 24.74 -3.30
N SER A 128 21.26 25.14 -2.05
CA SER A 128 22.24 24.56 -1.13
C SER A 128 21.90 24.93 0.32
N GLU A 129 22.71 24.46 1.29
CA GLU A 129 22.60 24.86 2.70
C GLU A 129 23.28 26.21 3.00
N GLU A 130 23.90 26.84 2.00
CA GLU A 130 24.62 28.11 2.15
C GLU A 130 23.68 29.27 2.44
N HIS A 131 23.89 29.97 3.56
CA HIS A 131 23.04 31.06 4.04
C HIS A 131 23.78 32.26 4.62
N ASP A 132 25.12 32.25 4.58
CA ASP A 132 25.94 33.34 5.16
C ASP A 132 25.89 34.62 4.34
N GLY A 133 25.27 34.61 3.17
CA GLY A 133 25.12 35.79 2.30
C GLY A 133 24.02 35.59 1.25
N ILE A 134 23.74 36.64 0.52
CA ILE A 134 22.91 36.60 -0.69
C ILE A 134 23.73 36.08 -1.88
N ILE A 135 23.08 35.49 -2.85
CA ILE A 135 23.69 35.02 -4.09
C ILE A 135 24.31 36.22 -4.82
N GLU A 136 25.61 36.12 -5.10
CA GLU A 136 26.36 37.08 -5.90
C GLU A 136 26.76 36.43 -7.22
N LEU A 137 26.20 36.91 -8.33
CA LEU A 137 26.47 36.39 -9.66
C LEU A 137 27.66 37.11 -10.32
N PRO A 138 28.58 36.38 -10.97
CA PRO A 138 29.71 36.97 -11.66
C PRO A 138 29.31 37.80 -12.89
N SER A 139 28.15 37.54 -13.45
CA SER A 139 27.56 38.20 -14.62
C SER A 139 26.01 38.01 -14.63
N GLY A 140 25.30 38.79 -15.39
CA GLY A 140 23.85 38.67 -15.58
C GLY A 140 23.24 40.00 -16.01
N GLU A 141 22.20 39.96 -16.83
CA GLU A 141 21.45 41.14 -17.25
C GLU A 141 20.30 41.42 -16.26
N VAL A 142 20.15 42.72 -15.95
CA VAL A 142 19.03 43.13 -15.05
C VAL A 142 17.69 42.75 -15.66
N GLY A 143 16.89 42.02 -14.90
CA GLY A 143 15.60 41.50 -15.33
C GLY A 143 15.63 40.13 -16.03
N GLN A 144 16.82 39.59 -16.32
CA GLN A 144 16.95 38.22 -16.80
C GLN A 144 16.36 37.24 -15.78
N ARG A 145 15.68 36.20 -16.25
CA ARG A 145 15.25 35.13 -15.35
C ARG A 145 16.47 34.40 -14.77
N PHE A 146 16.42 34.14 -13.48
CA PHE A 146 17.52 33.44 -12.82
C PHE A 146 17.69 32.01 -13.32
N THR A 147 16.59 31.34 -13.65
CA THR A 147 16.60 29.99 -14.26
C THR A 147 17.34 29.95 -15.59
N ASP A 148 17.21 30.99 -16.42
CA ASP A 148 17.90 31.05 -17.71
C ASP A 148 19.43 31.25 -17.50
N TRP A 149 19.80 32.01 -16.48
CA TRP A 149 21.20 32.17 -16.09
C TRP A 149 21.78 30.84 -15.55
N LEU A 150 21.05 30.15 -14.65
CA LEU A 150 21.44 28.84 -14.14
C LEU A 150 21.60 27.82 -15.28
N ALA A 151 20.65 27.75 -16.20
CA ALA A 151 20.72 26.86 -17.35
C ALA A 151 21.99 27.07 -18.21
N ALA A 152 22.45 28.33 -18.29
CA ALA A 152 23.65 28.67 -19.04
C ALA A 152 24.97 28.42 -18.31
N HIS A 153 25.00 28.60 -16.96
CA HIS A 153 26.22 28.57 -16.16
C HIS A 153 26.30 27.40 -15.19
N GLU A 154 25.18 26.94 -14.64
CA GLU A 154 25.08 25.87 -13.66
C GLU A 154 23.88 24.91 -13.96
N PRO A 155 23.86 24.29 -15.16
CA PRO A 155 22.69 23.57 -15.67
C PRO A 155 22.22 22.44 -14.76
N ALA A 156 23.11 21.86 -13.96
CA ALA A 156 22.76 20.81 -13.03
C ALA A 156 21.80 21.27 -11.88
N LYS A 157 21.81 22.56 -11.54
CA LYS A 157 20.91 23.13 -10.52
C LYS A 157 19.46 23.28 -11.00
N VAL A 158 19.23 23.18 -12.31
CA VAL A 158 17.90 23.28 -12.95
C VAL A 158 17.53 22.05 -13.76
N ASP A 159 18.28 20.96 -13.62
CA ASP A 159 18.04 19.71 -14.34
C ASP A 159 16.86 18.94 -13.71
N PRO A 160 15.77 18.70 -14.45
CA PRO A 160 14.63 17.98 -13.92
C PRO A 160 14.98 16.54 -13.56
N VAL A 161 14.47 16.08 -12.41
CA VAL A 161 14.57 14.69 -11.95
C VAL A 161 13.25 13.98 -12.17
N ILE A 162 13.30 12.86 -12.85
CA ILE A 162 12.15 11.98 -13.11
C ILE A 162 12.27 10.75 -12.22
N GLU A 163 11.22 10.43 -11.47
CA GLU A 163 11.11 9.22 -10.66
C GLU A 163 10.10 8.27 -11.29
N ILE A 164 10.52 7.02 -11.53
CA ILE A 164 9.68 5.98 -12.13
C ILE A 164 9.63 4.72 -11.25
N ALA A 165 8.47 4.07 -11.21
CA ALA A 165 8.30 2.72 -10.69
C ALA A 165 8.69 1.71 -11.77
N ILE A 166 9.44 0.68 -11.37
CA ILE A 166 9.87 -0.39 -12.28
C ILE A 166 9.41 -1.73 -11.73
N THR A 167 8.67 -2.46 -12.53
CA THR A 167 8.19 -3.80 -12.19
C THR A 167 9.35 -4.80 -12.10
N PRO A 168 9.27 -5.84 -11.26
CA PRO A 168 10.38 -6.78 -11.06
C PRO A 168 10.85 -7.52 -12.32
N ASN A 169 10.02 -7.65 -13.34
CA ASN A 169 10.34 -8.29 -14.62
C ASN A 169 11.16 -7.40 -15.57
N ARG A 170 11.33 -6.09 -15.27
CA ARG A 170 12.02 -5.13 -16.12
C ARG A 170 13.34 -4.63 -15.50
N PRO A 171 14.30 -5.54 -15.17
CA PRO A 171 15.58 -5.11 -14.62
C PRO A 171 16.41 -4.23 -15.59
N ASP A 172 16.25 -4.37 -16.89
CA ASP A 172 16.87 -3.53 -17.91
C ASP A 172 16.58 -2.04 -17.70
N ALA A 173 15.35 -1.68 -17.28
CA ALA A 173 14.94 -0.32 -16.99
C ALA A 173 15.48 0.21 -15.63
N LEU A 174 16.19 -0.61 -14.83
CA LEU A 174 16.92 -0.15 -13.64
C LEU A 174 18.23 0.57 -13.97
N GLY A 175 18.55 0.75 -15.24
CA GLY A 175 19.60 1.61 -15.75
C GLY A 175 19.06 2.69 -16.68
N VAL A 176 19.61 3.92 -16.60
CA VAL A 176 19.19 5.05 -17.44
C VAL A 176 19.25 4.71 -18.93
N ARG A 177 20.26 3.93 -19.37
CA ARG A 177 20.38 3.47 -20.74
C ARG A 177 19.23 2.55 -21.17
N GLY A 178 18.72 1.69 -20.28
CA GLY A 178 17.56 0.83 -20.58
C GLY A 178 16.27 1.65 -20.76
N VAL A 179 16.08 2.66 -19.90
CA VAL A 179 14.96 3.61 -20.04
C VAL A 179 15.06 4.36 -21.39
N ALA A 180 16.25 4.81 -21.77
CA ALA A 180 16.49 5.46 -23.05
C ALA A 180 16.14 4.55 -24.25
N LEU A 181 16.44 3.25 -24.15
CA LEU A 181 16.12 2.27 -25.21
C LEU A 181 14.61 2.13 -25.42
N ASP A 182 13.83 2.07 -24.36
CA ASP A 182 12.36 2.01 -24.44
C ASP A 182 11.77 3.27 -25.10
N LEU A 183 12.26 4.45 -24.70
CA LEU A 183 11.85 5.73 -25.30
C LEU A 183 12.22 5.81 -26.77
N ALA A 184 13.41 5.33 -27.16
CA ALA A 184 13.85 5.27 -28.55
C ALA A 184 12.98 4.29 -29.37
N ALA A 185 12.66 3.12 -28.81
CA ALA A 185 11.78 2.14 -29.45
C ALA A 185 10.37 2.70 -29.68
N ARG A 186 9.90 3.58 -28.77
CA ARG A 186 8.64 4.31 -28.92
C ARG A 186 8.70 5.43 -29.96
N GLY A 187 9.89 5.81 -30.41
CA GLY A 187 10.09 6.89 -31.39
C GLY A 187 10.29 8.27 -30.79
N LEU A 188 10.58 8.37 -29.48
CA LEU A 188 10.78 9.66 -28.81
C LEU A 188 12.23 10.19 -28.93
N GLY A 189 13.05 9.56 -29.74
CA GLY A 189 14.43 9.92 -29.98
C GLY A 189 15.22 8.80 -30.62
N THR A 190 16.54 8.97 -30.69
CA THR A 190 17.47 8.00 -31.26
C THR A 190 18.54 7.65 -30.24
N MET A 191 18.81 6.36 -30.07
CA MET A 191 19.87 5.90 -29.14
C MET A 191 21.24 6.41 -29.61
N LYS A 192 21.99 7.02 -28.71
CA LYS A 192 23.38 7.35 -28.92
C LYS A 192 24.25 6.08 -28.89
N PRO A 193 25.29 5.98 -29.72
CA PRO A 193 26.17 4.82 -29.76
C PRO A 193 26.80 4.57 -28.37
N ALA A 194 26.86 3.31 -27.96
CA ALA A 194 27.54 2.94 -26.73
C ALA A 194 29.06 3.14 -26.91
N LYS A 195 29.70 3.68 -25.87
CA LYS A 195 31.15 3.66 -25.80
C LYS A 195 31.59 2.21 -25.54
N THR A 196 32.55 1.72 -26.30
CA THR A 196 33.24 0.46 -26.05
C THR A 196 34.71 0.76 -25.80
N VAL A 197 35.31 0.10 -24.84
CA VAL A 197 36.70 0.25 -24.46
C VAL A 197 37.28 -1.15 -24.28
N ASP A 198 38.48 -1.37 -24.75
CA ASP A 198 39.26 -2.57 -24.45
C ASP A 198 40.57 -2.11 -23.79
N ILE A 199 40.82 -2.55 -22.55
CA ILE A 199 41.95 -2.13 -21.75
C ILE A 199 42.95 -3.28 -21.61
N GLU A 200 44.11 -3.11 -22.23
CA GLU A 200 45.24 -3.98 -21.98
C GLU A 200 45.87 -3.73 -20.62
N GLY A 201 46.06 -4.81 -19.85
CA GLY A 201 46.76 -4.73 -18.58
C GLY A 201 48.25 -4.55 -18.77
N GLN A 202 48.90 -3.73 -17.93
CA GLN A 202 50.33 -3.47 -17.99
C GLN A 202 51.17 -4.38 -17.11
N PHE A 203 50.52 -5.19 -16.27
CA PHE A 203 51.15 -6.18 -15.38
C PHE A 203 50.17 -7.31 -15.03
N SER A 204 50.73 -8.45 -14.56
CA SER A 204 49.90 -9.56 -14.06
C SER A 204 49.27 -9.19 -12.72
N CYS A 205 47.96 -9.43 -12.56
CA CYS A 205 47.27 -9.18 -11.30
C CYS A 205 47.83 -10.10 -10.20
N PRO A 206 48.31 -9.58 -9.07
CA PRO A 206 48.84 -10.40 -7.98
C PRO A 206 47.72 -11.03 -7.12
N ILE A 207 46.50 -10.52 -7.19
CA ILE A 207 45.33 -11.04 -6.48
C ILE A 207 44.62 -12.02 -7.40
N GLY A 208 44.66 -13.30 -7.05
CA GLY A 208 43.89 -14.34 -7.75
C GLY A 208 42.44 -14.37 -7.29
N VAL A 209 41.56 -14.96 -8.11
CA VAL A 209 40.17 -15.17 -7.76
C VAL A 209 39.78 -16.62 -8.00
N THR A 210 39.07 -17.22 -7.06
CA THR A 210 38.50 -18.55 -7.16
C THR A 210 37.04 -18.58 -6.81
N ILE A 211 36.29 -19.49 -7.43
CA ILE A 211 34.91 -19.81 -7.06
C ILE A 211 34.88 -21.27 -6.68
N ASP A 212 34.43 -21.59 -5.48
CA ASP A 212 34.28 -22.96 -5.02
C ASP A 212 33.20 -23.71 -5.81
N ASP A 213 33.33 -25.02 -5.97
CA ASP A 213 32.41 -25.84 -6.76
C ASP A 213 30.96 -25.76 -6.28
N ASP A 214 30.75 -25.63 -4.98
CA ASP A 214 29.41 -25.47 -4.38
C ASP A 214 28.80 -24.05 -4.58
N ALA A 215 29.65 -23.06 -4.76
CA ALA A 215 29.23 -21.67 -5.06
C ALA A 215 29.11 -21.42 -6.58
N ALA A 216 29.79 -22.18 -7.41
CA ALA A 216 29.73 -22.09 -8.87
C ALA A 216 28.34 -22.44 -9.43
N THR A 217 27.58 -23.28 -8.70
CA THR A 217 26.19 -23.62 -9.07
C THR A 217 25.19 -22.93 -8.16
N GLY A 218 24.37 -22.06 -8.73
CA GLY A 218 23.35 -21.33 -7.96
C GLY A 218 23.94 -20.35 -6.94
N GLY A 219 25.08 -19.75 -7.24
CA GLY A 219 25.74 -18.77 -6.40
C GLY A 219 26.40 -17.66 -7.21
N CYS A 220 27.62 -17.89 -7.71
CA CYS A 220 28.36 -16.96 -8.56
C CYS A 220 28.78 -17.65 -9.85
N GLU A 221 28.26 -17.21 -10.99
CA GLU A 221 28.54 -17.84 -12.28
C GLU A 221 29.85 -17.38 -12.89
N VAL A 222 30.17 -16.10 -12.72
CA VAL A 222 31.44 -15.50 -13.12
C VAL A 222 31.81 -14.36 -12.17
N PHE A 223 33.07 -14.36 -11.78
CA PHE A 223 33.70 -13.28 -11.05
C PHE A 223 34.87 -12.77 -11.88
N ALA A 224 34.80 -11.49 -12.30
CA ALA A 224 35.89 -10.84 -13.00
C ALA A 224 36.44 -9.69 -12.16
N GLY A 225 37.75 -9.50 -12.15
CA GLY A 225 38.36 -8.41 -11.41
C GLY A 225 39.59 -7.85 -12.10
N ARG A 226 40.01 -6.67 -11.64
CA ARG A 226 41.22 -5.97 -12.12
C ARG A 226 41.82 -5.14 -10.99
N LEU A 227 43.11 -5.27 -10.77
CA LEU A 227 43.85 -4.37 -9.89
C LEU A 227 44.31 -3.13 -10.66
N ILE A 228 44.12 -1.95 -10.09
CA ILE A 228 44.62 -0.69 -10.58
C ILE A 228 45.51 -0.10 -9.50
N ARG A 229 46.80 0.10 -9.80
CA ARG A 229 47.80 0.62 -8.88
C ARG A 229 48.01 2.11 -9.05
N GLY A 230 48.31 2.81 -7.96
CA GLY A 230 48.72 4.22 -7.98
C GLY A 230 47.57 5.16 -8.30
N VAL A 231 46.34 4.81 -7.90
CA VAL A 231 45.19 5.71 -8.01
C VAL A 231 45.25 6.81 -6.97
N LYS A 232 44.70 7.98 -7.29
CA LYS A 232 44.46 9.07 -6.35
C LYS A 232 42.97 9.16 -6.10
N ASN A 233 42.54 8.60 -5.00
CA ASN A 233 41.14 8.71 -4.56
C ASN A 233 40.91 10.09 -3.90
N GLY A 234 39.66 10.42 -3.67
CA GLY A 234 39.25 11.69 -3.07
C GLY A 234 37.85 12.05 -3.54
N PRO A 235 37.39 13.30 -3.37
CA PRO A 235 36.12 13.75 -3.85
C PRO A 235 35.94 13.55 -5.36
N SER A 236 34.85 13.02 -5.83
CA SER A 236 34.54 12.87 -7.24
C SER A 236 34.32 14.23 -7.91
N PRO A 237 34.46 14.31 -9.26
CA PRO A 237 34.18 15.55 -9.98
C PRO A 237 32.76 16.05 -9.75
N GLU A 238 32.59 17.37 -9.74
CA GLU A 238 31.31 18.01 -9.41
C GLU A 238 30.14 17.47 -10.24
N TRP A 239 30.32 17.23 -11.55
CA TRP A 239 29.26 16.67 -12.41
C TRP A 239 28.78 15.29 -11.94
N LEU A 240 29.65 14.45 -11.38
CA LEU A 240 29.29 13.12 -10.85
C LEU A 240 28.59 13.25 -9.51
N GLN A 241 29.10 14.12 -8.63
CA GLN A 241 28.47 14.41 -7.35
C GLN A 241 27.05 14.95 -7.53
N GLN A 242 26.84 15.89 -8.44
CA GLN A 242 25.53 16.48 -8.74
C GLN A 242 24.53 15.44 -9.21
N ARG A 243 24.94 14.52 -10.09
CA ARG A 243 24.07 13.39 -10.52
C ARG A 243 23.64 12.49 -9.39
N LEU A 244 24.61 12.11 -8.55
CA LEU A 244 24.31 11.23 -7.42
C LEU A 244 23.40 11.94 -6.42
N ARG A 245 23.66 13.21 -6.10
CA ARG A 245 22.78 14.01 -5.21
C ARG A 245 21.37 14.15 -5.79
N ALA A 246 21.24 14.38 -7.09
CA ALA A 246 19.94 14.53 -7.76
C ALA A 246 19.03 13.29 -7.59
N ILE A 247 19.62 12.10 -7.55
CA ILE A 247 18.88 10.84 -7.33
C ILE A 247 18.79 10.45 -5.83
N GLY A 248 19.28 11.29 -4.92
CA GLY A 248 19.22 11.08 -3.47
C GLY A 248 20.39 10.31 -2.88
N LEU A 249 21.47 10.08 -3.63
CA LEU A 249 22.68 9.45 -3.13
C LEU A 249 23.66 10.50 -2.60
N ARG A 250 24.31 10.16 -1.49
CA ARG A 250 25.41 10.97 -0.96
C ARG A 250 26.70 10.58 -1.68
N PRO A 251 27.42 11.50 -2.32
CA PRO A 251 28.76 11.25 -2.82
C PRO A 251 29.70 10.87 -1.66
N ILE A 252 30.57 9.89 -1.87
CA ILE A 252 31.48 9.34 -0.86
C ILE A 252 32.93 9.62 -1.26
N SER A 253 33.40 8.96 -2.33
CA SER A 253 34.71 9.14 -2.92
C SER A 253 34.63 8.76 -4.39
N THR A 254 35.60 9.20 -5.22
CA THR A 254 35.57 8.94 -6.66
C THR A 254 35.43 7.46 -7.00
N LEU A 255 36.13 6.57 -6.31
CA LEU A 255 36.04 5.11 -6.55
C LEU A 255 34.65 4.55 -6.26
N VAL A 256 34.05 4.92 -5.13
CA VAL A 256 32.71 4.47 -4.74
C VAL A 256 31.64 5.13 -5.63
N ASP A 257 31.79 6.39 -5.95
CA ASP A 257 30.85 7.15 -6.79
C ASP A 257 30.81 6.59 -8.23
N ILE A 258 31.94 6.10 -8.75
CA ILE A 258 32.00 5.38 -10.04
C ILE A 258 31.16 4.10 -9.97
N THR A 259 31.25 3.28 -8.91
CA THR A 259 30.43 2.06 -8.79
C THR A 259 28.94 2.38 -8.69
N ASN A 260 28.58 3.42 -7.96
CA ASN A 260 27.22 3.92 -7.88
C ASN A 260 26.73 4.43 -9.25
N PHE A 261 27.56 5.16 -9.98
CA PHE A 261 27.21 5.62 -11.32
C PHE A 261 26.89 4.46 -12.25
N PHE A 262 27.73 3.42 -12.34
CA PHE A 262 27.44 2.23 -13.17
C PHE A 262 26.18 1.48 -12.74
N THR A 263 25.92 1.44 -11.44
CA THR A 263 24.73 0.84 -10.88
C THR A 263 23.45 1.48 -11.44
N TYR A 264 23.41 2.81 -11.54
CA TYR A 264 22.24 3.54 -12.03
C TYR A 264 22.27 3.83 -13.54
N ASP A 265 23.45 4.01 -14.14
CA ASP A 265 23.59 4.25 -15.57
C ASP A 265 23.27 3.02 -16.41
N ARG A 266 23.81 1.86 -16.00
CA ARG A 266 23.84 0.63 -16.81
C ARG A 266 23.17 -0.59 -16.13
N ASN A 267 22.47 -0.41 -15.03
CA ASN A 267 21.99 -1.53 -14.20
C ASN A 267 23.12 -2.51 -13.87
N ARG A 268 24.29 -2.00 -13.54
CA ARG A 268 25.47 -2.83 -13.30
C ARG A 268 26.12 -2.52 -11.96
N PRO A 269 25.71 -3.18 -10.86
CA PRO A 269 26.42 -3.09 -9.59
C PRO A 269 27.86 -3.57 -9.75
N LEU A 270 28.80 -2.79 -9.25
CA LEU A 270 30.23 -3.08 -9.17
C LEU A 270 30.67 -2.91 -7.74
N HIS A 271 31.80 -3.53 -7.37
CA HIS A 271 32.42 -3.31 -6.08
C HIS A 271 33.89 -2.98 -6.21
N VAL A 272 34.43 -2.25 -5.23
CA VAL A 272 35.84 -1.86 -5.13
C VAL A 272 36.37 -2.23 -3.76
N PHE A 273 37.47 -2.99 -3.75
CA PHE A 273 38.24 -3.30 -2.55
C PHE A 273 39.50 -2.46 -2.51
N ASP A 274 39.89 -1.98 -1.34
CA ASP A 274 41.22 -1.49 -1.08
C ASP A 274 42.18 -2.68 -1.16
N ALA A 275 42.95 -2.75 -2.24
CA ALA A 275 43.76 -3.91 -2.54
C ALA A 275 44.91 -4.12 -1.55
N ASP A 276 45.34 -3.08 -0.86
CA ASP A 276 46.38 -3.17 0.16
C ASP A 276 45.89 -3.79 1.47
N LYS A 277 44.55 -3.86 1.64
CA LYS A 277 43.89 -4.50 2.78
C LYS A 277 43.46 -5.94 2.48
N VAL A 278 43.44 -6.35 1.23
CA VAL A 278 43.15 -7.74 0.85
C VAL A 278 44.36 -8.63 1.14
N ASN A 279 44.16 -9.69 1.90
CA ASN A 279 45.19 -10.61 2.28
C ASN A 279 45.13 -11.88 1.41
N GLY A 280 46.13 -12.06 0.53
CA GLY A 280 46.19 -13.24 -0.39
C GLY A 280 45.23 -13.09 -1.57
N ASN A 281 44.39 -14.10 -1.78
CA ASN A 281 43.48 -14.20 -2.92
C ASN A 281 42.03 -14.07 -2.49
N LEU A 282 41.17 -13.68 -3.41
CA LEU A 282 39.72 -13.63 -3.19
C LEU A 282 39.09 -14.97 -3.56
N ARG A 283 38.23 -15.48 -2.68
CA ARG A 283 37.53 -16.74 -2.83
C ARG A 283 36.03 -16.53 -2.66
N VAL A 284 35.27 -16.94 -3.64
CA VAL A 284 33.78 -16.97 -3.55
C VAL A 284 33.39 -18.37 -3.06
N HIS A 285 32.66 -18.42 -1.94
CA HIS A 285 32.24 -19.70 -1.34
C HIS A 285 30.93 -19.57 -0.60
N ARG A 286 30.40 -20.69 -0.10
CA ARG A 286 29.22 -20.69 0.77
C ARG A 286 29.62 -20.75 2.24
N THR A 287 28.87 -20.02 3.07
CA THR A 287 29.04 -20.06 4.53
C THR A 287 28.58 -21.37 5.11
N THR A 288 29.18 -21.78 6.23
CA THR A 288 28.81 -22.96 7.02
C THR A 288 27.85 -22.64 8.15
N GLY A 289 27.77 -21.36 8.53
CA GLY A 289 26.91 -20.83 9.58
C GLY A 289 27.69 -20.41 10.83
N GLY A 290 27.38 -19.19 11.30
CA GLY A 290 28.00 -18.58 12.47
C GLY A 290 29.17 -17.64 12.16
N GLU A 291 29.62 -17.55 10.91
CA GLU A 291 30.58 -16.53 10.47
C GLU A 291 29.98 -15.13 10.57
N THR A 292 30.81 -14.10 10.74
CA THR A 292 30.37 -12.72 10.83
C THR A 292 31.09 -11.79 9.89
N LEU A 293 30.45 -10.65 9.56
CA LEU A 293 31.00 -9.55 8.78
C LEU A 293 30.46 -8.22 9.31
N ILE A 294 31.33 -7.22 9.46
CA ILE A 294 30.87 -5.84 9.62
C ILE A 294 30.72 -5.24 8.21
N GLY A 295 29.50 -4.90 7.85
CA GLY A 295 29.18 -4.32 6.54
C GLY A 295 29.60 -2.85 6.41
N LEU A 296 29.58 -2.31 5.17
CA LEU A 296 29.82 -0.89 4.89
C LEU A 296 28.79 0.06 5.54
N ASP A 297 27.70 -0.47 6.11
CA ASP A 297 26.71 0.27 6.88
C ASP A 297 26.96 0.22 8.42
N ASP A 298 28.17 -0.17 8.82
CA ASP A 298 28.63 -0.31 10.22
C ASP A 298 27.85 -1.32 11.06
N LYS A 299 27.07 -2.24 10.43
CA LYS A 299 26.37 -3.29 11.15
C LYS A 299 27.07 -4.64 11.07
N GLU A 300 27.00 -5.39 12.16
CA GLU A 300 27.47 -6.77 12.19
C GLU A 300 26.38 -7.73 11.67
N TYR A 301 26.75 -8.55 10.71
CA TYR A 301 25.92 -9.59 10.13
C TYR A 301 26.43 -10.97 10.50
N THR A 302 25.56 -11.82 11.01
CA THR A 302 25.87 -13.24 11.30
C THR A 302 25.23 -14.11 10.22
N PHE A 303 26.02 -14.93 9.58
CA PHE A 303 25.58 -15.76 8.47
C PHE A 303 24.93 -17.06 8.93
N GLY A 304 23.85 -17.43 8.23
CA GLY A 304 23.34 -18.80 8.21
C GLY A 304 24.16 -19.67 7.24
N PRO A 305 23.94 -21.00 7.20
CA PRO A 305 24.61 -21.87 6.24
C PRO A 305 24.14 -21.63 4.80
N GLY A 306 25.06 -21.78 3.84
CA GLY A 306 24.77 -21.76 2.40
C GLY A 306 24.65 -20.38 1.75
N GLN A 307 24.92 -19.30 2.47
CA GLN A 307 24.95 -17.94 1.93
C GLN A 307 26.27 -17.70 1.18
N VAL A 308 26.20 -16.99 0.05
CA VAL A 308 27.39 -16.79 -0.81
C VAL A 308 28.12 -15.52 -0.39
N VAL A 309 29.41 -15.69 -0.12
CA VAL A 309 30.31 -14.61 0.36
C VAL A 309 31.60 -14.60 -0.43
N ILE A 310 32.31 -13.49 -0.33
CA ILE A 310 33.67 -13.33 -0.83
C ILE A 310 34.58 -13.22 0.39
N SER A 311 35.58 -14.08 0.46
CA SER A 311 36.59 -14.09 1.53
C SER A 311 37.99 -13.93 0.97
N ASP A 312 38.87 -13.41 1.82
CA ASP A 312 40.34 -13.53 1.62
C ASP A 312 40.94 -14.59 2.58
N ASP A 313 42.24 -14.57 2.80
CA ASP A 313 42.91 -15.49 3.70
C ASP A 313 42.61 -15.22 5.19
N THR A 314 42.00 -14.08 5.54
CA THR A 314 41.72 -13.66 6.93
C THR A 314 40.26 -13.81 7.31
N GLY A 315 39.33 -13.75 6.38
CA GLY A 315 37.88 -13.83 6.67
C GLY A 315 36.98 -13.41 5.53
N ILE A 316 35.72 -13.16 5.88
CA ILE A 316 34.72 -12.70 4.91
C ILE A 316 34.89 -11.18 4.70
N GLU A 317 35.00 -10.79 3.43
CA GLU A 317 35.23 -9.40 3.01
C GLU A 317 34.01 -8.79 2.29
N SER A 318 33.06 -9.63 1.83
CA SER A 318 31.85 -9.13 1.18
C SER A 318 30.72 -10.17 1.18
N ILE A 319 29.48 -9.68 1.27
CA ILE A 319 28.29 -10.48 0.97
C ILE A 319 28.07 -10.41 -0.54
N GLY A 320 28.32 -11.52 -1.22
CA GLY A 320 28.35 -11.57 -2.68
C GLY A 320 27.15 -10.88 -3.36
N GLY A 321 27.40 -9.84 -4.12
CA GLY A 321 26.39 -9.09 -4.86
C GLY A 321 25.37 -8.28 -4.02
N ILE A 322 25.59 -8.15 -2.72
CA ILE A 322 24.67 -7.47 -1.79
C ILE A 322 25.32 -6.27 -1.11
N MET A 323 26.47 -6.50 -0.41
CA MET A 323 27.15 -5.46 0.37
C MET A 323 28.59 -5.83 0.65
N GLY A 324 29.51 -4.88 0.49
CA GLY A 324 30.91 -5.03 0.87
C GLY A 324 31.13 -4.96 2.39
N GLY A 325 32.26 -5.49 2.84
CA GLY A 325 32.72 -5.37 4.21
C GLY A 325 33.48 -4.07 4.47
N LEU A 326 33.44 -3.62 5.71
CA LEU A 326 34.10 -2.39 6.13
C LEU A 326 35.64 -2.53 6.11
N ALA A 327 36.14 -3.72 6.41
CA ALA A 327 37.59 -3.98 6.57
C ALA A 327 38.38 -3.66 5.29
N THR A 328 37.89 -4.10 4.14
CA THR A 328 38.51 -3.87 2.82
C THR A 328 37.89 -2.71 2.06
N GLY A 329 37.05 -1.90 2.71
CA GLY A 329 36.44 -0.70 2.12
C GLY A 329 37.49 0.33 1.69
N CYS A 330 37.26 0.97 0.53
CA CYS A 330 38.10 2.06 0.03
C CYS A 330 37.90 3.33 0.87
N THR A 331 39.01 4.05 1.07
CA THR A 331 39.03 5.36 1.74
C THR A 331 39.73 6.40 0.85
N ASP A 332 39.75 7.66 1.25
CA ASP A 332 40.46 8.72 0.49
C ASP A 332 41.96 8.42 0.34
N GLU A 333 42.53 7.60 1.24
CA GLU A 333 43.94 7.20 1.24
C GLU A 333 44.25 5.99 0.37
N THR A 334 43.22 5.32 -0.22
CA THR A 334 43.38 4.14 -1.06
C THR A 334 44.21 4.48 -2.29
N VAL A 335 45.31 3.75 -2.47
CA VAL A 335 46.27 3.91 -3.60
C VAL A 335 46.19 2.75 -4.60
N ASN A 336 45.82 1.57 -4.13
CA ASN A 336 45.65 0.39 -4.97
C ASN A 336 44.22 -0.13 -4.81
N VAL A 337 43.49 -0.29 -5.91
CA VAL A 337 42.10 -0.69 -5.89
C VAL A 337 41.91 -1.94 -6.72
N PHE A 338 41.17 -2.92 -6.16
CA PHE A 338 40.72 -4.07 -6.91
C PHE A 338 39.23 -3.85 -7.27
N LEU A 339 38.96 -3.70 -8.56
CA LEU A 339 37.62 -3.52 -9.11
C LEU A 339 37.00 -4.89 -9.42
N GLU A 340 35.79 -5.15 -8.92
CA GLU A 340 35.00 -6.36 -9.11
C GLU A 340 33.84 -6.12 -10.07
N ALA A 341 33.61 -7.12 -10.96
CA ALA A 341 32.38 -7.26 -11.73
C ALA A 341 31.98 -8.75 -11.75
N ALA A 342 30.89 -9.09 -11.08
CA ALA A 342 30.46 -10.49 -10.96
C ALA A 342 28.99 -10.68 -11.42
N VAL A 343 28.61 -11.91 -11.71
CA VAL A 343 27.22 -12.31 -12.00
C VAL A 343 26.78 -13.34 -10.97
N TRP A 344 25.69 -13.02 -10.29
CA TRP A 344 25.17 -13.74 -9.15
C TRP A 344 23.83 -14.41 -9.48
N ASP A 345 23.58 -15.57 -8.87
CA ASP A 345 22.27 -16.21 -8.94
C ASP A 345 21.21 -15.36 -8.24
N THR A 346 20.12 -15.04 -8.95
CA THR A 346 19.07 -14.12 -8.50
C THR A 346 18.33 -14.62 -7.26
N VAL A 347 18.11 -15.95 -7.16
CA VAL A 347 17.41 -16.57 -6.04
C VAL A 347 18.28 -16.52 -4.79
N GLN A 348 19.58 -16.80 -4.96
CA GLN A 348 20.56 -16.73 -3.87
C GLN A 348 20.65 -15.31 -3.29
N ILE A 349 20.74 -14.29 -4.15
CA ILE A 349 20.74 -12.88 -3.72
C ILE A 349 19.47 -12.53 -2.94
N ALA A 350 18.30 -12.89 -3.49
CA ALA A 350 17.02 -12.61 -2.85
C ALA A 350 16.88 -13.32 -1.48
N THR A 351 17.30 -14.58 -1.40
CA THR A 351 17.22 -15.38 -0.18
C THR A 351 18.15 -14.85 0.90
N THR A 352 19.43 -14.60 0.55
CA THR A 352 20.43 -14.04 1.48
C THR A 352 20.02 -12.66 1.97
N GLY A 353 19.60 -11.77 1.07
CA GLY A 353 19.20 -10.42 1.43
C GLY A 353 17.97 -10.37 2.35
N ARG A 354 17.01 -11.31 2.19
CA ARG A 354 15.87 -11.45 3.12
C ARG A 354 16.33 -11.98 4.48
N ALA A 355 17.15 -13.01 4.50
CA ALA A 355 17.65 -13.63 5.73
C ALA A 355 18.42 -12.60 6.59
N LEU A 356 19.27 -11.80 5.97
CA LEU A 356 20.07 -10.77 6.63
C LEU A 356 19.34 -9.43 6.77
N ARG A 357 18.14 -9.27 6.20
CA ARG A 357 17.33 -8.04 6.20
C ARG A 357 18.06 -6.83 5.62
N ILE A 358 18.88 -7.05 4.60
CA ILE A 358 19.62 -6.01 3.90
C ILE A 358 18.82 -5.54 2.69
N ASN A 359 18.67 -4.24 2.54
CA ASN A 359 18.05 -3.61 1.39
C ASN A 359 19.05 -2.64 0.75
N SER A 360 19.82 -3.11 -0.24
CA SER A 360 20.82 -2.32 -0.97
C SER A 360 20.46 -2.20 -2.45
N ASP A 361 20.97 -1.16 -3.10
CA ASP A 361 20.82 -0.97 -4.55
C ASP A 361 21.44 -2.10 -5.38
N ALA A 362 22.54 -2.67 -4.91
CA ALA A 362 23.18 -3.82 -5.52
C ALA A 362 22.28 -5.06 -5.43
N ARG A 363 21.77 -5.38 -4.23
CA ARG A 363 20.81 -6.46 -4.04
C ARG A 363 19.59 -6.27 -4.94
N TYR A 364 18.98 -5.08 -4.93
CA TYR A 364 17.75 -4.76 -5.67
C TYR A 364 17.87 -5.07 -7.17
N ARG A 365 19.08 -4.88 -7.74
CA ARG A 365 19.37 -5.17 -9.14
C ARG A 365 19.75 -6.63 -9.37
N ASN A 366 20.66 -7.15 -8.57
CA ASN A 366 21.14 -8.53 -8.71
C ASN A 366 20.03 -9.57 -8.47
N GLU A 367 19.08 -9.32 -7.54
CA GLU A 367 17.96 -10.26 -7.32
C GLU A 367 16.94 -10.28 -8.47
N ARG A 368 16.93 -9.27 -9.34
CA ARG A 368 16.07 -9.20 -10.54
C ARG A 368 16.77 -9.67 -11.81
N GLY A 369 18.09 -9.72 -11.76
CA GLY A 369 18.95 -10.06 -12.89
C GLY A 369 19.58 -8.84 -13.53
N ILE A 370 20.87 -9.00 -13.83
CA ILE A 370 21.68 -8.04 -14.59
C ILE A 370 22.09 -8.67 -15.90
N ASP A 371 22.54 -7.86 -16.88
CA ASP A 371 23.04 -8.38 -18.14
C ASP A 371 24.38 -9.13 -17.96
N PRO A 372 24.42 -10.47 -18.08
CA PRO A 372 25.67 -11.20 -17.91
C PRO A 372 26.65 -10.96 -19.05
N ALA A 373 26.19 -10.70 -20.27
CA ALA A 373 27.05 -10.45 -21.42
C ALA A 373 27.81 -9.14 -21.28
N PHE A 374 27.25 -8.16 -20.57
CA PHE A 374 27.88 -6.86 -20.30
C PHE A 374 28.98 -6.92 -19.23
N ASN A 375 29.22 -8.07 -18.57
CA ASN A 375 30.13 -8.20 -17.43
C ASN A 375 31.56 -7.70 -17.71
N MET A 376 32.18 -8.18 -18.78
CA MET A 376 33.55 -7.84 -19.13
C MET A 376 33.68 -6.39 -19.66
N GLU A 377 32.73 -5.98 -20.48
CA GLU A 377 32.68 -4.59 -20.98
C GLU A 377 32.49 -3.58 -19.85
N ALA A 378 31.65 -3.91 -18.87
CA ALA A 378 31.43 -3.05 -17.70
C ALA A 378 32.71 -2.90 -16.86
N LEU A 379 33.48 -3.98 -16.68
CA LEU A 379 34.77 -3.94 -16.00
C LEU A 379 35.75 -2.99 -16.70
N ASP A 380 35.82 -3.03 -18.04
CA ASP A 380 36.69 -2.18 -18.80
C ASP A 380 36.24 -0.72 -18.81
N LEU A 381 34.94 -0.46 -18.98
CA LEU A 381 34.39 0.90 -18.92
C LEU A 381 34.60 1.53 -17.55
N ALA A 382 34.39 0.79 -16.46
CA ALA A 382 34.65 1.29 -15.11
C ALA A 382 36.15 1.47 -14.86
N THR A 383 37.00 0.59 -15.37
CA THR A 383 38.45 0.76 -15.34
C THR A 383 38.85 2.04 -16.05
N GLN A 384 38.35 2.29 -17.27
CA GLN A 384 38.65 3.54 -18.00
C GLN A 384 38.23 4.76 -17.20
N MET A 385 37.05 4.74 -16.58
CA MET A 385 36.59 5.87 -15.79
C MET A 385 37.45 6.10 -14.53
N ILE A 386 37.93 5.03 -13.88
CA ILE A 386 38.91 5.15 -12.79
C ILE A 386 40.23 5.77 -13.29
N LEU A 387 40.75 5.32 -14.43
CA LEU A 387 41.97 5.86 -15.02
C LEU A 387 41.83 7.36 -15.39
N ASP A 388 40.68 7.73 -15.94
CA ASP A 388 40.37 9.13 -16.33
C ASP A 388 40.29 10.08 -15.11
N LEU A 389 39.68 9.60 -14.01
CA LEU A 389 39.37 10.42 -12.84
C LEU A 389 40.41 10.30 -11.71
N CYS A 390 40.97 9.11 -11.51
CA CYS A 390 41.92 8.81 -10.42
C CYS A 390 43.33 8.52 -10.91
N GLY A 391 43.53 8.32 -12.23
CA GLY A 391 44.82 7.87 -12.77
C GLY A 391 45.06 6.38 -12.44
N GLY A 392 46.34 6.01 -12.43
CA GLY A 392 46.78 4.67 -12.06
C GLY A 392 47.17 3.80 -13.26
N VAL A 393 47.59 2.55 -12.97
CA VAL A 393 48.06 1.56 -13.94
C VAL A 393 47.26 0.27 -13.76
N PRO A 394 46.55 -0.23 -14.80
CA PRO A 394 45.71 -1.39 -14.68
C PRO A 394 46.48 -2.70 -14.86
N SER A 395 46.16 -3.73 -14.10
CA SER A 395 46.64 -5.11 -14.36
C SER A 395 45.86 -5.78 -15.48
N ASN A 396 46.35 -6.97 -15.92
CA ASN A 396 45.50 -7.88 -16.66
C ASN A 396 44.24 -8.23 -15.85
N ARG A 397 43.16 -8.57 -16.55
CA ARG A 397 41.95 -9.11 -15.93
C ARG A 397 42.23 -10.45 -15.28
N VAL A 398 41.62 -10.72 -14.13
CA VAL A 398 41.50 -12.06 -13.55
C VAL A 398 40.04 -12.49 -13.64
N VAL A 399 39.78 -13.73 -14.01
CA VAL A 399 38.43 -14.24 -14.19
C VAL A 399 38.35 -15.65 -13.59
N ALA A 400 37.38 -15.88 -12.75
CA ALA A 400 36.95 -17.19 -12.27
C ALA A 400 35.52 -17.46 -12.75
N GLY A 401 35.21 -18.72 -13.05
CA GLY A 401 33.93 -19.11 -13.64
C GLY A 401 33.85 -18.75 -15.13
N LYS A 402 32.63 -18.66 -15.64
CA LYS A 402 32.37 -18.38 -17.06
C LYS A 402 31.09 -17.53 -17.18
N VAL A 403 31.11 -16.55 -18.07
CA VAL A 403 29.89 -15.82 -18.41
C VAL A 403 28.83 -16.80 -18.90
N PRO A 404 27.66 -16.84 -18.27
CA PRO A 404 26.61 -17.78 -18.65
C PRO A 404 26.10 -17.50 -20.06
N ASP A 405 25.81 -18.56 -20.80
CA ASP A 405 25.10 -18.44 -22.08
C ASP A 405 23.59 -18.33 -21.81
N VAL A 406 23.08 -17.12 -21.94
CA VAL A 406 21.64 -16.80 -21.78
C VAL A 406 20.93 -16.68 -23.13
N SER A 407 21.58 -17.13 -24.22
CA SER A 407 20.99 -17.07 -25.55
C SER A 407 19.72 -17.92 -25.64
N ARG A 408 18.65 -17.33 -26.14
CA ARG A 408 17.36 -17.95 -26.37
C ARG A 408 16.61 -17.26 -27.50
N ALA A 409 15.76 -18.02 -28.16
CA ALA A 409 14.95 -17.49 -29.24
C ALA A 409 13.54 -18.08 -29.20
N TYR A 410 12.56 -17.26 -29.50
CA TYR A 410 11.16 -17.67 -29.54
C TYR A 410 10.54 -17.30 -30.87
N ARG A 411 9.59 -18.14 -31.33
CA ARG A 411 8.84 -17.85 -32.56
C ARG A 411 7.73 -16.84 -32.22
N LEU A 412 7.59 -15.83 -33.07
CA LEU A 412 6.46 -14.93 -33.07
C LEU A 412 5.57 -15.23 -34.31
N ASP A 413 4.33 -15.61 -34.07
CA ASP A 413 3.29 -15.56 -35.11
C ASP A 413 2.67 -14.15 -35.10
N PRO A 414 2.78 -13.36 -36.18
CA PRO A 414 2.21 -12.00 -36.22
C PRO A 414 0.71 -11.95 -35.91
N ALA A 415 -0.07 -12.99 -36.22
CA ALA A 415 -1.49 -13.08 -35.89
C ALA A 415 -1.75 -13.21 -34.38
N ARG A 416 -0.71 -13.59 -33.59
CA ARG A 416 -0.82 -13.78 -32.15
C ARG A 416 -1.07 -12.47 -31.41
N VAL A 417 -0.54 -11.36 -31.90
CA VAL A 417 -0.78 -10.03 -31.31
C VAL A 417 -2.27 -9.70 -31.33
N GLN A 418 -2.93 -9.87 -32.47
CA GLN A 418 -4.37 -9.63 -32.55
C GLN A 418 -5.19 -10.63 -31.72
N SER A 419 -4.82 -11.92 -31.74
CA SER A 419 -5.60 -12.95 -31.03
C SER A 419 -5.46 -12.88 -29.50
N LEU A 420 -4.30 -12.44 -28.99
CA LEU A 420 -4.03 -12.36 -27.55
C LEU A 420 -4.43 -11.02 -26.95
N VAL A 421 -4.04 -9.90 -27.59
CA VAL A 421 -4.26 -8.54 -27.08
C VAL A 421 -5.46 -7.86 -27.74
N GLY A 422 -5.85 -8.27 -28.94
CA GLY A 422 -6.95 -7.64 -29.69
C GLY A 422 -6.55 -6.40 -30.50
N MET A 423 -5.24 -6.12 -30.61
CA MET A 423 -4.69 -5.01 -31.39
C MET A 423 -4.32 -5.49 -32.79
N ASP A 424 -4.73 -4.75 -33.81
CA ASP A 424 -4.34 -4.98 -35.21
C ASP A 424 -3.09 -4.14 -35.50
N ILE A 425 -1.92 -4.75 -35.31
CA ILE A 425 -0.60 -4.14 -35.56
C ILE A 425 0.02 -4.84 -36.77
N PRO A 426 0.39 -4.09 -37.84
CA PRO A 426 1.02 -4.68 -39.02
C PRO A 426 2.32 -5.44 -38.66
N GLU A 427 2.57 -6.57 -39.33
CA GLU A 427 3.79 -7.37 -39.10
C GLU A 427 5.08 -6.52 -39.22
N SER A 428 5.14 -5.60 -40.18
CA SER A 428 6.29 -4.71 -40.34
C SER A 428 6.56 -3.86 -39.09
N GLU A 429 5.50 -3.35 -38.46
CA GLU A 429 5.60 -2.55 -37.22
C GLU A 429 6.00 -3.42 -36.05
N GLN A 430 5.42 -4.64 -35.93
CA GLN A 430 5.84 -5.61 -34.91
C GLN A 430 7.34 -5.92 -34.99
N ARG A 431 7.85 -6.17 -36.19
CA ARG A 431 9.27 -6.45 -36.44
C ARG A 431 10.15 -5.24 -36.14
N GLN A 432 9.72 -4.05 -36.54
CA GLN A 432 10.45 -2.81 -36.26
C GLN A 432 10.55 -2.57 -34.75
N THR A 433 9.46 -2.76 -34.01
CA THR A 433 9.41 -2.64 -32.55
C THR A 433 10.42 -3.57 -31.88
N LEU A 434 10.38 -4.86 -32.20
CA LEU A 434 11.30 -5.82 -31.60
C LEU A 434 12.76 -5.51 -31.95
N THR A 435 13.04 -5.12 -33.21
CA THR A 435 14.38 -4.72 -33.61
C THR A 435 14.88 -3.49 -32.85
N ALA A 436 14.00 -2.49 -32.62
CA ALA A 436 14.34 -1.28 -31.89
C ALA A 436 14.63 -1.57 -30.42
N LEU A 437 14.00 -2.60 -29.84
CA LEU A 437 14.26 -3.10 -28.49
C LEU A 437 15.50 -4.00 -28.38
N GLY A 438 16.23 -4.23 -29.50
CA GLY A 438 17.47 -5.00 -29.53
C GLY A 438 17.31 -6.49 -29.84
N PHE A 439 16.10 -6.96 -30.21
CA PHE A 439 15.93 -8.35 -30.68
C PHE A 439 16.52 -8.51 -32.09
N LYS A 440 17.23 -9.62 -32.30
CA LYS A 440 17.65 -10.04 -33.63
C LYS A 440 16.57 -10.92 -34.23
N LEU A 441 16.10 -10.61 -35.45
CA LEU A 441 15.02 -11.34 -36.09
C LEU A 441 15.54 -12.14 -37.30
N GLU A 442 15.27 -13.46 -37.29
CA GLU A 442 15.56 -14.36 -38.42
C GLU A 442 14.28 -15.14 -38.80
N GLY A 443 13.66 -14.76 -39.90
CA GLY A 443 12.31 -15.25 -40.24
C GLY A 443 11.32 -14.83 -39.15
N ASN A 444 10.62 -15.80 -38.55
CA ASN A 444 9.70 -15.61 -37.42
C ASN A 444 10.36 -15.89 -36.07
N MET A 445 11.66 -16.13 -36.04
CA MET A 445 12.40 -16.31 -34.79
C MET A 445 12.93 -14.97 -34.29
N ALA A 446 12.63 -14.65 -33.03
CA ALA A 446 13.15 -13.49 -32.32
C ALA A 446 14.18 -13.97 -31.27
N TYR A 447 15.43 -13.61 -31.49
CA TYR A 447 16.52 -13.86 -30.54
C TYR A 447 16.51 -12.79 -29.47
N VAL A 448 16.42 -13.22 -28.22
CA VAL A 448 16.26 -12.36 -27.05
C VAL A 448 17.58 -11.71 -26.68
N PRO A 449 17.66 -10.40 -26.48
CA PRO A 449 18.86 -9.74 -25.98
C PRO A 449 19.19 -10.20 -24.55
N SER A 450 20.48 -10.23 -24.19
CA SER A 450 20.96 -10.75 -22.90
C SER A 450 20.46 -10.00 -21.66
N TRP A 451 20.11 -8.73 -21.83
CA TRP A 451 19.57 -7.87 -20.76
C TRP A 451 18.08 -8.02 -20.48
N ARG A 452 17.38 -8.91 -21.21
CA ARG A 452 15.94 -9.17 -21.02
C ARG A 452 15.69 -10.57 -20.46
N PRO A 453 15.93 -10.80 -19.14
CA PRO A 453 15.70 -12.10 -18.51
C PRO A 453 14.24 -12.52 -18.47
N ASP A 454 13.31 -11.59 -18.59
CA ASP A 454 11.87 -11.73 -18.51
C ASP A 454 11.23 -12.39 -19.75
N ILE A 455 11.88 -12.32 -20.91
CA ILE A 455 11.33 -12.87 -22.16
C ILE A 455 11.53 -14.38 -22.17
N LEU A 456 10.46 -15.13 -21.89
CA LEU A 456 10.46 -16.60 -21.75
C LEU A 456 9.55 -17.32 -22.77
N GLY A 457 8.88 -16.56 -23.65
CA GLY A 457 7.98 -17.14 -24.65
C GLY A 457 7.39 -16.14 -25.63
N GLU A 458 6.50 -16.65 -26.52
CA GLU A 458 5.80 -15.82 -27.51
C GLU A 458 4.92 -14.73 -26.88
N ALA A 459 4.30 -15.04 -25.73
CA ALA A 459 3.42 -14.06 -25.06
C ALA A 459 4.19 -12.81 -24.64
N ASP A 460 5.44 -12.95 -24.21
CA ASP A 460 6.29 -11.82 -23.83
C ASP A 460 6.69 -10.98 -25.05
N LEU A 461 6.92 -11.63 -26.21
CA LEU A 461 7.13 -10.90 -27.46
C LEU A 461 5.89 -10.08 -27.87
N VAL A 462 4.70 -10.64 -27.67
CA VAL A 462 3.42 -9.94 -27.92
C VAL A 462 3.26 -8.76 -26.95
N GLU A 463 3.63 -8.92 -25.68
CA GLU A 463 3.63 -7.84 -24.70
C GLU A 463 4.52 -6.67 -25.16
N GLU A 464 5.75 -6.97 -25.58
CA GLU A 464 6.68 -5.94 -26.06
C GLU A 464 6.11 -5.16 -27.24
N VAL A 465 5.52 -5.84 -28.21
CA VAL A 465 4.89 -5.20 -29.37
C VAL A 465 3.71 -4.32 -28.92
N ALA A 466 2.86 -4.83 -28.05
CA ALA A 466 1.64 -4.14 -27.61
C ALA A 466 1.96 -2.89 -26.76
N ARG A 467 2.89 -2.98 -25.79
CA ARG A 467 3.26 -1.86 -24.94
C ARG A 467 3.94 -0.74 -25.70
N ILE A 468 4.84 -1.07 -26.65
CA ILE A 468 5.48 -0.06 -27.50
C ILE A 468 4.48 0.59 -28.46
N ALA A 469 3.50 -0.15 -28.97
CA ALA A 469 2.43 0.41 -29.82
C ALA A 469 1.46 1.31 -29.03
N SER A 470 1.38 1.20 -27.73
CA SER A 470 0.47 1.82 -26.75
C SER A 470 -0.85 1.08 -26.56
N LEU A 471 -1.08 0.63 -25.35
CA LEU A 471 -2.34 0.00 -24.93
C LEU A 471 -3.52 0.98 -24.91
N THR A 472 -3.28 2.28 -24.96
CA THR A 472 -4.35 3.30 -25.10
C THR A 472 -5.09 3.19 -26.44
N LYS A 473 -4.46 2.57 -27.46
CA LYS A 473 -5.10 2.28 -28.75
C LYS A 473 -6.07 1.09 -28.72
N LEU A 474 -6.10 0.33 -27.60
CA LEU A 474 -6.96 -0.83 -27.46
C LEU A 474 -8.43 -0.41 -27.36
N LYS A 475 -9.26 -0.95 -28.24
CA LYS A 475 -10.71 -0.69 -28.26
C LYS A 475 -11.45 -1.76 -27.49
N GLY A 476 -12.14 -1.37 -26.44
CA GLY A 476 -13.02 -2.28 -25.69
C GLY A 476 -14.15 -2.78 -26.59
N ARG A 477 -14.46 -4.09 -26.49
CA ARG A 477 -15.61 -4.69 -27.15
C ARG A 477 -16.57 -5.20 -26.07
N PRO A 478 -17.88 -4.85 -26.14
CA PRO A 478 -18.87 -5.44 -25.24
C PRO A 478 -18.89 -6.97 -25.40
N MET A 479 -18.98 -7.67 -24.27
CA MET A 479 -19.14 -9.11 -24.31
C MET A 479 -20.44 -9.47 -25.03
N ALA A 480 -20.37 -10.33 -26.03
CA ALA A 480 -21.54 -10.86 -26.68
C ALA A 480 -22.36 -11.73 -25.69
N ARG A 481 -23.69 -11.60 -25.73
CA ARG A 481 -24.54 -12.50 -24.99
C ARG A 481 -24.41 -13.90 -25.54
N ALA A 482 -24.02 -14.85 -24.71
CA ALA A 482 -23.79 -16.24 -25.13
C ALA A 482 -25.06 -16.95 -25.64
N LEU A 483 -26.24 -16.59 -25.10
CA LEU A 483 -27.52 -17.21 -25.45
C LEU A 483 -28.64 -16.15 -25.42
N PRO A 484 -29.63 -16.23 -26.38
CA PRO A 484 -30.83 -15.43 -26.28
C PRO A 484 -31.71 -15.95 -25.14
N GLY A 485 -32.34 -15.05 -24.40
CA GLY A 485 -33.27 -15.39 -23.32
C GLY A 485 -32.97 -14.65 -22.01
N VAL A 486 -33.62 -15.10 -20.94
CA VAL A 486 -33.42 -14.53 -19.60
C VAL A 486 -32.10 -15.05 -19.02
N PRO A 487 -31.15 -14.20 -18.70
CA PRO A 487 -29.88 -14.64 -18.13
C PRO A 487 -30.09 -15.30 -16.77
N LYS A 488 -29.27 -16.30 -16.45
CA LYS A 488 -29.25 -16.88 -15.09
C LYS A 488 -28.88 -15.79 -14.08
N PRO A 489 -29.40 -15.89 -12.84
CA PRO A 489 -28.98 -14.94 -11.79
C PRO A 489 -27.46 -14.92 -11.64
N ILE A 490 -26.88 -13.72 -11.70
CA ILE A 490 -25.42 -13.53 -11.58
C ILE A 490 -24.98 -13.73 -10.12
N LEU A 491 -25.80 -13.23 -9.17
CA LEU A 491 -25.49 -13.32 -7.75
C LEU A 491 -25.90 -14.66 -7.14
N SER A 492 -24.99 -15.26 -6.38
CA SER A 492 -25.31 -16.41 -5.54
C SER A 492 -26.34 -16.05 -4.45
N PRO A 493 -27.03 -17.03 -3.85
CA PRO A 493 -27.92 -16.76 -2.72
C PRO A 493 -27.22 -16.05 -1.55
N MET A 494 -25.96 -16.36 -1.29
CA MET A 494 -25.18 -15.71 -0.23
C MET A 494 -24.89 -14.24 -0.55
N GLN A 495 -24.44 -13.93 -1.77
CA GLN A 495 -24.24 -12.54 -2.21
C GLN A 495 -25.52 -11.70 -2.16
N LYS A 496 -26.68 -12.32 -2.46
CA LYS A 496 -27.98 -11.64 -2.30
C LYS A 496 -28.28 -11.35 -0.83
N ARG A 497 -28.03 -12.31 0.07
CA ARG A 497 -28.20 -12.11 1.52
C ARG A 497 -27.32 -10.99 2.02
N GLU A 498 -26.06 -10.94 1.60
CA GLU A 498 -25.13 -9.87 1.92
C GLU A 498 -25.64 -8.49 1.49
N GLN A 499 -26.09 -8.35 0.24
CA GLN A 499 -26.67 -7.09 -0.25
C GLN A 499 -27.94 -6.69 0.52
N ILE A 500 -28.82 -7.66 0.81
CA ILE A 500 -30.06 -7.39 1.55
C ILE A 500 -29.73 -6.98 2.99
N ALA A 501 -28.78 -7.65 3.64
CA ALA A 501 -28.35 -7.32 4.99
C ALA A 501 -27.82 -5.88 5.08
N ARG A 502 -26.95 -5.44 4.13
CA ARG A 502 -26.44 -4.06 4.07
C ARG A 502 -27.57 -3.04 3.94
N ARG A 503 -28.50 -3.29 2.99
CA ARG A 503 -29.64 -2.38 2.79
C ARG A 503 -30.56 -2.32 3.99
N THR A 504 -30.80 -3.45 4.63
CA THR A 504 -31.66 -3.52 5.81
C THR A 504 -31.03 -2.83 7.00
N GLY A 505 -29.73 -3.05 7.27
CA GLY A 505 -28.99 -2.33 8.31
C GLY A 505 -29.04 -0.82 8.12
N ALA A 506 -28.79 -0.33 6.91
CA ALA A 506 -28.91 1.09 6.57
C ALA A 506 -30.35 1.60 6.76
N ALA A 507 -31.39 0.83 6.36
CA ALA A 507 -32.79 1.20 6.52
C ALA A 507 -33.24 1.24 7.98
N LEU A 508 -32.61 0.46 8.87
CA LEU A 508 -32.81 0.51 10.32
C LEU A 508 -32.11 1.72 10.98
N GLY A 509 -31.37 2.52 10.21
CA GLY A 509 -30.71 3.73 10.68
C GLY A 509 -29.26 3.55 11.14
N TYR A 510 -28.65 2.42 10.83
CA TYR A 510 -27.24 2.17 11.12
C TYR A 510 -26.30 2.80 10.08
N ASN A 511 -25.13 3.24 10.53
CA ASN A 511 -24.03 3.63 9.67
C ASN A 511 -23.15 2.41 9.39
N GLU A 512 -22.86 2.14 8.12
CA GLU A 512 -21.99 1.04 7.73
C GLU A 512 -20.54 1.34 8.04
N CYS A 513 -19.86 0.38 8.65
CA CYS A 513 -18.43 0.40 8.90
C CYS A 513 -17.74 -0.67 8.03
N VAL A 514 -16.51 -0.38 7.66
CA VAL A 514 -15.56 -1.36 7.10
C VAL A 514 -14.33 -1.28 7.96
N THR A 515 -14.15 -2.28 8.82
CA THR A 515 -13.03 -2.31 9.77
C THR A 515 -11.98 -3.33 9.36
N TYR A 516 -10.76 -3.21 9.88
CA TYR A 516 -9.68 -4.13 9.56
C TYR A 516 -9.99 -5.55 10.00
N SER A 517 -9.63 -6.54 9.16
CA SER A 517 -9.70 -7.96 9.49
C SER A 517 -8.66 -8.37 10.52
N PHE A 518 -7.63 -7.58 10.72
CA PHE A 518 -6.57 -7.82 11.69
C PHE A 518 -6.75 -6.90 12.91
N ILE A 519 -6.57 -7.47 14.08
CA ILE A 519 -6.68 -6.81 15.39
C ILE A 519 -5.56 -7.28 16.30
N ASP A 520 -5.36 -6.65 17.46
CA ASP A 520 -4.40 -7.13 18.44
C ASP A 520 -4.92 -8.38 19.19
N HIS A 521 -3.99 -9.13 19.76
CA HIS A 521 -4.26 -10.34 20.54
C HIS A 521 -5.28 -10.12 21.66
N ALA A 522 -5.14 -9.03 22.42
CA ALA A 522 -6.00 -8.77 23.57
C ALA A 522 -7.47 -8.58 23.16
N ALA A 523 -7.71 -7.82 22.09
CA ALA A 523 -9.06 -7.66 21.54
C ALA A 523 -9.61 -8.97 20.96
N ALA A 524 -8.79 -9.77 20.27
CA ALA A 524 -9.21 -11.07 19.75
C ALA A 524 -9.62 -12.04 20.88
N ALA A 525 -8.84 -12.10 21.95
CA ALA A 525 -9.10 -12.95 23.11
C ALA A 525 -10.40 -12.60 23.84
N LEU A 526 -10.80 -11.32 23.89
CA LEU A 526 -12.07 -10.88 24.47
C LEU A 526 -13.30 -11.44 23.75
N PHE A 527 -13.16 -11.83 22.48
CA PHE A 527 -14.24 -12.34 21.63
C PHE A 527 -14.04 -13.79 21.19
N GLY A 528 -13.27 -14.56 21.95
CA GLY A 528 -13.11 -16.00 21.78
C GLY A 528 -12.13 -16.41 20.67
N GLY A 529 -11.22 -15.52 20.27
CA GLY A 529 -10.09 -15.79 19.39
C GLY A 529 -8.76 -15.53 20.07
N GLY A 530 -7.72 -15.24 19.31
CA GLY A 530 -6.37 -14.99 19.80
C GLY A 530 -5.51 -16.26 19.85
N ASP A 531 -5.96 -17.33 19.22
CA ASP A 531 -5.20 -18.59 19.10
C ASP A 531 -4.09 -18.47 18.06
N ASP A 532 -3.08 -19.33 18.18
CA ASP A 532 -1.93 -19.40 17.27
C ASP A 532 -2.36 -19.62 15.82
N ALA A 533 -3.46 -20.33 15.58
CA ALA A 533 -4.03 -20.58 14.25
C ALA A 533 -4.46 -19.30 13.51
N THR A 534 -4.79 -18.23 14.23
CA THR A 534 -5.21 -16.95 13.68
C THR A 534 -4.13 -15.86 13.80
N MET A 535 -2.96 -16.19 14.33
CA MET A 535 -1.82 -15.29 14.46
C MET A 535 -1.12 -15.09 13.11
N LEU A 536 -0.81 -13.85 12.76
CA LEU A 536 -0.06 -13.52 11.55
C LEU A 536 1.44 -13.77 11.76
N ALA A 537 2.09 -14.41 10.79
CA ALA A 537 3.51 -14.72 10.85
C ALA A 537 4.40 -13.45 10.81
N ASN A 538 3.96 -12.42 10.10
CA ASN A 538 4.69 -11.16 9.90
C ASN A 538 3.75 -9.94 9.93
N PRO A 539 3.15 -9.61 11.08
CA PRO A 539 2.22 -8.50 11.18
C PRO A 539 2.94 -7.16 10.93
N ILE A 540 2.23 -6.22 10.30
CA ILE A 540 2.74 -4.85 10.06
C ILE A 540 3.01 -4.14 11.40
N SER A 541 2.18 -4.39 12.41
CA SER A 541 2.34 -3.87 13.77
C SER A 541 1.77 -4.86 14.80
N ALA A 542 2.15 -4.71 16.06
CA ALA A 542 1.62 -5.52 17.17
C ALA A 542 0.10 -5.37 17.31
N ASP A 543 -0.46 -4.22 16.96
CA ASP A 543 -1.89 -3.93 17.01
C ASP A 543 -2.71 -4.66 15.94
N LEU A 544 -2.05 -5.29 14.96
CA LEU A 544 -2.66 -6.00 13.83
C LEU A 544 -2.12 -7.43 13.73
N SER A 545 -1.96 -8.10 14.86
CA SER A 545 -1.26 -9.39 14.97
C SER A 545 -2.13 -10.63 14.76
N HIS A 546 -3.46 -10.51 14.85
CA HIS A 546 -4.39 -11.64 14.79
C HIS A 546 -5.57 -11.35 13.87
N MET A 547 -6.11 -12.39 13.25
CA MET A 547 -7.36 -12.29 12.52
C MET A 547 -8.53 -12.15 13.50
N ARG A 548 -9.52 -11.30 13.18
CA ARG A 548 -10.69 -11.04 14.03
C ARG A 548 -11.62 -12.24 14.11
N PRO A 549 -11.99 -12.71 15.32
CA PRO A 549 -12.94 -13.81 15.51
C PRO A 549 -14.40 -13.36 15.35
N ASP A 550 -14.67 -12.06 15.47
CA ASP A 550 -15.98 -11.42 15.37
C ASP A 550 -15.82 -9.97 14.82
N LEU A 551 -16.89 -9.39 14.31
CA LEU A 551 -16.90 -8.00 13.82
C LEU A 551 -16.99 -6.96 14.95
N LEU A 552 -17.51 -7.36 16.12
CA LEU A 552 -17.75 -6.46 17.24
C LEU A 552 -16.50 -5.73 17.78
N PRO A 553 -15.28 -6.33 17.84
CA PRO A 553 -14.08 -5.58 18.24
C PRO A 553 -13.85 -4.34 17.37
N GLY A 554 -13.99 -4.47 16.05
CA GLY A 554 -13.87 -3.38 15.09
C GLY A 554 -14.92 -2.29 15.29
N LEU A 555 -16.19 -2.68 15.48
CA LEU A 555 -17.31 -1.76 15.71
C LEU A 555 -17.16 -1.02 17.05
N LEU A 556 -16.75 -1.71 18.14
CA LEU A 556 -16.52 -1.09 19.44
C LEU A 556 -15.36 -0.08 19.38
N ARG A 557 -14.27 -0.39 18.69
CA ARG A 557 -13.19 0.57 18.46
C ARG A 557 -13.64 1.77 17.61
N ALA A 558 -14.49 1.54 16.62
CA ALA A 558 -15.11 2.64 15.86
C ALA A 558 -15.98 3.51 16.78
N ALA A 559 -16.75 2.89 17.68
CA ALA A 559 -17.55 3.62 18.67
C ALA A 559 -16.68 4.47 19.60
N ALA A 560 -15.60 3.89 20.18
CA ALA A 560 -14.66 4.63 21.03
C ALA A 560 -14.07 5.86 20.34
N ARG A 561 -13.61 5.70 19.09
CA ARG A 561 -13.07 6.82 18.28
C ARG A 561 -14.10 7.93 18.01
N ASN A 562 -15.35 7.55 17.78
CA ASN A 562 -16.43 8.53 17.56
C ASN A 562 -16.82 9.22 18.87
N GLN A 563 -16.86 8.49 19.99
CA GLN A 563 -17.12 9.09 21.31
C GLN A 563 -16.01 10.07 21.71
N ALA A 564 -14.75 9.79 21.40
CA ALA A 564 -13.65 10.75 21.59
C ALA A 564 -13.84 12.06 20.80
N ARG A 565 -14.63 12.04 19.73
CA ARG A 565 -15.03 13.22 18.93
C ARG A 565 -16.36 13.86 19.37
N GLY A 566 -16.94 13.38 20.48
CA GLY A 566 -18.18 13.92 21.04
C GLY A 566 -19.47 13.25 20.54
N LEU A 567 -19.40 12.24 19.67
CA LEU A 567 -20.59 11.53 19.18
C LEU A 567 -20.91 10.38 20.15
N MET A 568 -21.88 10.60 21.05
CA MET A 568 -22.18 9.67 22.14
C MET A 568 -23.23 8.62 21.77
N ASP A 569 -24.17 8.95 20.89
CA ASP A 569 -25.27 8.08 20.47
C ASP A 569 -24.94 7.55 19.08
N LEU A 570 -24.73 6.23 18.97
CA LEU A 570 -24.19 5.59 17.77
C LEU A 570 -25.02 4.37 17.39
N ALA A 571 -25.26 4.21 16.09
CA ALA A 571 -25.78 2.99 15.46
C ALA A 571 -24.82 2.58 14.34
N LEU A 572 -24.02 1.55 14.58
CA LEU A 572 -22.96 1.09 13.67
C LEU A 572 -23.20 -0.35 13.25
N PHE A 573 -22.96 -0.70 12.00
CA PHE A 573 -23.02 -2.09 11.55
C PHE A 573 -21.90 -2.40 10.55
N GLU A 574 -21.61 -3.69 10.41
CA GLU A 574 -20.68 -4.20 9.41
C GLU A 574 -21.17 -5.53 8.85
N VAL A 575 -20.96 -5.75 7.56
CA VAL A 575 -21.14 -7.04 6.89
C VAL A 575 -19.79 -7.47 6.36
N GLY A 576 -19.19 -8.49 6.95
CA GLY A 576 -17.81 -8.87 6.64
C GLY A 576 -17.48 -10.27 7.14
N HIS A 577 -16.26 -10.71 6.90
CA HIS A 577 -15.77 -12.01 7.33
C HIS A 577 -15.12 -11.94 8.73
N ALA A 578 -15.36 -12.98 9.51
CA ALA A 578 -14.67 -13.32 10.74
C ALA A 578 -13.97 -14.68 10.57
N PHE A 579 -12.97 -14.95 11.38
CA PHE A 579 -12.04 -16.05 11.18
C PHE A 579 -11.97 -16.92 12.45
N HIS A 580 -11.97 -18.23 12.26
CA HIS A 580 -11.81 -19.20 13.33
C HIS A 580 -10.62 -20.14 13.12
N GLY A 581 -9.81 -19.85 12.08
CA GLY A 581 -8.57 -20.52 11.72
C GLY A 581 -7.82 -19.74 10.66
N GLY A 582 -6.66 -20.25 10.23
CA GLY A 582 -5.76 -19.60 9.26
C GLY A 582 -5.96 -20.02 7.81
N GLU A 583 -6.72 -21.10 7.57
CA GLU A 583 -6.91 -21.65 6.24
C GLU A 583 -8.07 -20.96 5.49
N PRO A 584 -8.07 -20.93 4.15
CA PRO A 584 -9.08 -20.23 3.35
C PRO A 584 -10.55 -20.66 3.61
N GLY A 585 -10.77 -21.88 4.08
CA GLY A 585 -12.12 -22.40 4.41
C GLY A 585 -12.58 -22.06 5.83
N GLU A 586 -11.74 -21.49 6.66
CA GLU A 586 -11.96 -21.24 8.08
C GLU A 586 -12.40 -19.81 8.37
N GLN A 587 -13.14 -19.23 7.44
CA GLN A 587 -13.79 -17.94 7.56
C GLN A 587 -15.29 -18.05 7.33
N HIS A 588 -16.04 -17.14 7.94
CA HIS A 588 -17.49 -17.10 7.77
C HIS A 588 -18.00 -15.66 7.71
N LEU A 589 -19.01 -15.46 6.86
CA LEU A 589 -19.68 -14.17 6.73
C LEU A 589 -20.51 -13.89 7.98
N GLN A 590 -20.32 -12.72 8.57
CA GLN A 590 -21.12 -12.19 9.67
C GLN A 590 -21.84 -10.91 9.27
N VAL A 591 -22.95 -10.63 9.97
CA VAL A 591 -23.58 -9.30 10.00
C VAL A 591 -23.64 -8.90 11.48
N ALA A 592 -22.92 -7.86 11.85
CA ALA A 592 -22.92 -7.37 13.22
C ALA A 592 -23.49 -5.95 13.29
N GLY A 593 -24.23 -5.67 14.33
CA GLY A 593 -24.72 -4.32 14.66
C GLY A 593 -24.43 -3.96 16.12
N LEU A 594 -24.14 -2.68 16.33
CA LEU A 594 -23.83 -2.09 17.63
C LEU A 594 -24.62 -0.79 17.82
N LEU A 595 -25.41 -0.72 18.86
CA LEU A 595 -26.07 0.49 19.33
C LEU A 595 -25.42 0.96 20.63
N VAL A 596 -25.08 2.24 20.73
CA VAL A 596 -24.46 2.85 21.90
C VAL A 596 -25.21 4.09 22.31
N GLY A 597 -25.43 4.27 23.62
CA GLY A 597 -26.00 5.48 24.18
C GLY A 597 -27.54 5.45 24.16
N ARG A 598 -28.17 6.23 23.31
CA ARG A 598 -29.62 6.42 23.25
C ARG A 598 -30.17 6.03 21.89
N THR A 599 -31.50 5.75 21.85
CA THR A 599 -32.22 5.33 20.64
C THR A 599 -32.34 6.42 19.58
N GLY A 600 -31.99 7.64 19.87
CA GLY A 600 -32.01 8.77 18.95
C GLY A 600 -31.58 10.07 19.62
N PRO A 601 -31.42 11.16 18.87
CA PRO A 601 -31.11 12.46 19.42
C PRO A 601 -32.27 13.00 20.27
N LYS A 602 -31.96 13.91 21.20
CA LYS A 602 -32.96 14.66 21.96
C LYS A 602 -33.72 15.60 21.02
N ASP A 603 -35.06 15.45 20.94
CA ASP A 603 -35.90 16.28 20.12
C ASP A 603 -37.16 16.80 20.89
N VAL A 604 -38.01 17.58 20.22
CA VAL A 604 -39.22 18.16 20.78
C VAL A 604 -40.43 17.19 20.82
N HIS A 605 -40.34 16.05 20.14
CA HIS A 605 -41.44 15.10 19.96
C HIS A 605 -41.40 13.93 20.93
N GLY A 606 -40.35 13.76 21.68
CA GLY A 606 -40.20 12.70 22.67
C GLY A 606 -38.85 12.65 23.35
N SER A 607 -38.80 11.83 24.40
CA SER A 607 -37.52 11.52 25.07
C SER A 607 -36.88 10.27 24.49
N ALA A 608 -35.72 10.40 23.86
CA ALA A 608 -34.91 9.24 23.55
C ALA A 608 -34.57 8.49 24.85
N ARG A 609 -34.76 7.16 24.88
CA ARG A 609 -34.37 6.30 26.00
C ARG A 609 -32.98 5.71 25.77
N ALA A 610 -32.38 5.19 26.81
CA ALA A 610 -31.17 4.37 26.65
C ALA A 610 -31.47 3.12 25.80
N VAL A 611 -30.49 2.72 25.01
CA VAL A 611 -30.59 1.46 24.24
C VAL A 611 -30.61 0.25 25.18
N ASP A 612 -31.37 -0.79 24.83
CA ASP A 612 -31.46 -2.00 25.61
C ASP A 612 -31.38 -3.27 24.76
N VAL A 613 -31.34 -4.43 25.41
CA VAL A 613 -31.22 -5.73 24.76
C VAL A 613 -32.31 -6.02 23.72
N PHE A 614 -33.50 -5.44 23.88
CA PHE A 614 -34.63 -5.65 22.96
C PHE A 614 -34.47 -4.87 21.67
N ASP A 615 -33.74 -3.76 21.67
CA ASP A 615 -33.38 -3.05 20.44
C ASP A 615 -32.47 -3.92 19.57
N ALA A 616 -31.41 -4.47 20.15
CA ALA A 616 -30.51 -5.37 19.41
C ALA A 616 -31.24 -6.65 18.92
N LYS A 617 -32.17 -7.17 19.73
CA LYS A 617 -33.00 -8.32 19.34
C LYS A 617 -33.90 -7.99 18.15
N ALA A 618 -34.59 -6.87 18.19
CA ALA A 618 -35.55 -6.47 17.16
C ALA A 618 -34.84 -6.26 15.82
N ASP A 619 -33.70 -5.59 15.83
CA ASP A 619 -32.91 -5.32 14.62
C ASP A 619 -32.29 -6.63 14.06
N ALA A 620 -31.79 -7.51 14.93
CA ALA A 620 -31.32 -8.85 14.53
C ALA A 620 -32.41 -9.68 13.86
N GLU A 621 -33.63 -9.71 14.43
CA GLU A 621 -34.78 -10.41 13.87
C GLU A 621 -35.25 -9.79 12.54
N ALA A 622 -35.23 -8.45 12.42
CA ALA A 622 -35.56 -7.74 11.18
C ALA A 622 -34.59 -8.08 10.05
N ILE A 623 -33.29 -8.09 10.31
CA ILE A 623 -32.27 -8.46 9.33
C ILE A 623 -32.41 -9.95 8.96
N LEU A 624 -32.55 -10.84 9.93
CA LEU A 624 -32.77 -12.28 9.68
C LEU A 624 -33.98 -12.53 8.79
N ALA A 625 -35.11 -11.88 9.06
CA ALA A 625 -36.31 -11.97 8.24
C ALA A 625 -36.07 -11.49 6.81
N ALA A 626 -35.37 -10.35 6.64
CA ALA A 626 -35.05 -9.78 5.33
C ALA A 626 -34.16 -10.70 4.50
N ILE A 627 -33.17 -11.36 5.11
CA ILE A 627 -32.24 -12.29 4.42
C ILE A 627 -32.80 -13.71 4.25
N GLY A 628 -34.09 -13.93 4.66
CA GLY A 628 -34.82 -15.16 4.38
C GLY A 628 -34.66 -16.25 5.44
N ALA A 629 -34.43 -15.89 6.69
CA ALA A 629 -34.50 -16.84 7.81
C ALA A 629 -35.93 -17.31 8.03
N PRO A 630 -36.13 -18.57 8.48
CA PRO A 630 -37.47 -19.09 8.85
C PRO A 630 -38.11 -18.25 9.96
N ALA A 631 -39.40 -17.98 9.86
CA ALA A 631 -40.14 -17.17 10.83
C ALA A 631 -40.17 -17.73 12.25
N LYS A 632 -40.05 -19.05 12.42
CA LYS A 632 -40.07 -19.71 13.71
C LYS A 632 -38.67 -19.98 14.21
N VAL A 633 -38.09 -19.03 14.92
CA VAL A 633 -36.82 -19.17 15.62
C VAL A 633 -37.05 -19.34 17.11
N GLN A 634 -36.09 -19.95 17.81
CA GLN A 634 -36.06 -20.08 19.25
C GLN A 634 -35.01 -19.10 19.83
N ILE A 635 -35.35 -18.48 20.96
CA ILE A 635 -34.42 -17.66 21.71
C ILE A 635 -33.98 -18.49 22.94
N LEU A 636 -32.70 -18.79 22.99
CA LEU A 636 -32.08 -19.48 24.12
C LEU A 636 -31.35 -18.47 25.00
N ARG A 637 -31.39 -18.68 26.36
CA ARG A 637 -30.80 -17.74 27.32
C ARG A 637 -29.32 -18.00 27.61
N ASP A 638 -28.61 -18.59 26.72
CA ASP A 638 -27.18 -18.77 26.79
C ASP A 638 -26.48 -17.95 25.73
N GLY A 639 -25.25 -17.59 25.96
CA GLY A 639 -24.50 -16.79 25.04
C GLY A 639 -23.04 -16.59 25.45
N PRO A 640 -22.25 -15.94 24.60
CA PRO A 640 -20.84 -15.77 24.84
C PRO A 640 -20.55 -14.77 25.99
N ALA A 641 -19.35 -14.90 26.59
CA ALA A 641 -18.93 -14.16 27.77
C ALA A 641 -18.71 -12.65 27.54
N TRP A 642 -18.72 -12.18 26.32
CA TRP A 642 -18.62 -10.75 26.03
C TRP A 642 -19.96 -10.01 26.13
N PHE A 643 -21.04 -10.71 26.37
CA PHE A 643 -22.32 -10.13 26.74
C PHE A 643 -22.60 -10.23 28.24
N HIS A 644 -23.45 -9.36 28.72
CA HIS A 644 -23.92 -9.37 30.12
C HIS A 644 -24.69 -10.67 30.44
N PRO A 645 -24.33 -11.41 31.48
CA PRO A 645 -24.87 -12.77 31.73
C PRO A 645 -26.39 -12.87 31.86
N GLY A 646 -27.07 -11.79 32.27
CA GLY A 646 -28.55 -11.78 32.40
C GLY A 646 -29.29 -11.06 31.25
N ARG A 647 -28.56 -10.47 30.26
CA ARG A 647 -29.17 -9.63 29.20
C ARG A 647 -28.59 -9.97 27.83
N HIS A 648 -28.76 -11.24 27.44
CA HIS A 648 -28.36 -11.74 26.11
C HIS A 648 -29.20 -12.92 25.66
N GLY A 649 -29.05 -13.32 24.41
CA GLY A 649 -29.70 -14.54 23.89
C GLY A 649 -29.07 -15.01 22.58
N ARG A 650 -29.28 -16.30 22.28
CA ARG A 650 -29.00 -16.92 20.99
C ARG A 650 -30.26 -17.07 20.17
N ILE A 651 -30.21 -16.72 18.90
CA ILE A 651 -31.28 -16.95 17.94
C ILE A 651 -30.99 -18.27 17.21
N CYS A 652 -31.85 -19.26 17.37
CA CYS A 652 -31.60 -20.62 16.89
C CYS A 652 -32.74 -21.15 16.01
N LEU A 653 -32.39 -21.96 15.02
CA LEU A 653 -33.31 -22.79 14.26
C LEU A 653 -33.24 -24.21 14.81
N GLY A 654 -34.14 -24.50 15.74
CA GLY A 654 -34.03 -25.68 16.61
C GLY A 654 -32.86 -25.55 17.60
N PRO A 655 -32.60 -26.59 18.41
CA PRO A 655 -31.63 -26.46 19.54
C PRO A 655 -30.15 -26.39 19.11
N LYS A 656 -29.83 -26.81 17.89
CA LYS A 656 -28.42 -26.98 17.46
C LYS A 656 -27.95 -25.93 16.49
N LYS A 657 -28.84 -25.29 15.72
CA LYS A 657 -28.43 -24.41 14.62
C LYS A 657 -28.56 -22.94 15.01
N MET A 658 -27.46 -22.30 15.32
CA MET A 658 -27.39 -20.90 15.72
C MET A 658 -27.41 -20.00 14.48
N LEU A 659 -28.36 -19.07 14.41
CA LEU A 659 -28.50 -18.07 13.36
C LEU A 659 -27.89 -16.72 13.76
N GLY A 660 -27.74 -16.49 15.06
CA GLY A 660 -27.16 -15.25 15.58
C GLY A 660 -27.17 -15.21 17.10
N ILE A 661 -26.54 -14.17 17.61
CA ILE A 661 -26.47 -13.83 19.04
C ILE A 661 -26.79 -12.34 19.20
N PHE A 662 -27.31 -11.96 20.33
CA PHE A 662 -27.54 -10.55 20.68
C PHE A 662 -27.44 -10.35 22.19
N GLY A 663 -27.16 -9.15 22.63
CA GLY A 663 -27.06 -8.86 24.05
C GLY A 663 -26.54 -7.45 24.37
N GLU A 664 -26.61 -7.12 25.65
CA GLU A 664 -25.92 -5.98 26.21
C GLU A 664 -24.43 -6.33 26.34
N VAL A 665 -23.55 -5.48 25.80
CA VAL A 665 -22.10 -5.70 25.86
C VAL A 665 -21.65 -5.63 27.31
N HIS A 666 -20.86 -6.61 27.74
CA HIS A 666 -20.40 -6.71 29.13
C HIS A 666 -19.58 -5.48 29.53
N PRO A 667 -19.81 -4.86 30.72
CA PRO A 667 -19.07 -3.68 31.18
C PRO A 667 -17.53 -3.83 31.12
N ARG A 668 -17.03 -5.03 31.40
CA ARG A 668 -15.60 -5.34 31.27
C ARG A 668 -15.07 -5.18 29.86
N ILE A 669 -15.86 -5.54 28.85
CA ILE A 669 -15.51 -5.37 27.44
C ILE A 669 -15.52 -3.90 27.06
N LEU A 670 -16.56 -3.16 27.50
CA LEU A 670 -16.63 -1.71 27.28
C LEU A 670 -15.43 -0.98 27.89
N GLN A 671 -15.04 -1.34 29.10
CA GLN A 671 -13.87 -0.78 29.78
C GLN A 671 -12.57 -1.13 29.02
N ALA A 672 -12.39 -2.37 28.58
CA ALA A 672 -11.18 -2.82 27.88
C ALA A 672 -11.01 -2.16 26.52
N LEU A 673 -12.10 -1.75 25.86
CA LEU A 673 -12.10 -1.11 24.54
C LEU A 673 -12.42 0.39 24.60
N ASP A 674 -12.42 1.00 25.80
CA ASP A 674 -12.66 2.43 26.05
C ASP A 674 -13.99 2.96 25.46
N VAL A 675 -15.07 2.16 25.59
CA VAL A 675 -16.41 2.55 25.14
C VAL A 675 -17.26 2.95 26.35
N LYS A 676 -17.91 4.11 26.28
CA LYS A 676 -18.88 4.58 27.26
C LYS A 676 -20.26 4.02 26.90
N GLY A 677 -20.82 3.22 27.81
CA GLY A 677 -22.14 2.59 27.63
C GLY A 677 -23.34 3.47 28.02
N PRO A 678 -24.56 2.92 27.91
CA PRO A 678 -24.89 1.52 27.56
C PRO A 678 -24.61 1.19 26.12
N ALA A 679 -24.30 -0.08 25.82
CA ALA A 679 -24.08 -0.59 24.49
C ALA A 679 -24.75 -1.98 24.32
N VAL A 680 -25.47 -2.17 23.23
CA VAL A 680 -26.09 -3.45 22.88
C VAL A 680 -25.69 -3.83 21.46
N ALA A 681 -25.53 -5.11 21.21
CA ALA A 681 -25.04 -5.59 19.93
C ALA A 681 -25.68 -6.91 19.51
N PHE A 682 -25.55 -7.21 18.23
CA PHE A 682 -25.87 -8.53 17.68
C PHE A 682 -24.82 -8.95 16.67
N THR A 683 -24.67 -10.27 16.50
CA THR A 683 -23.90 -10.88 15.41
C THR A 683 -24.74 -11.98 14.80
N LEU A 684 -24.94 -11.95 13.46
CA LEU A 684 -25.74 -12.91 12.69
C LEU A 684 -24.84 -13.72 11.75
N TYR A 685 -25.26 -14.96 11.49
CA TYR A 685 -24.53 -15.93 10.66
C TYR A 685 -25.34 -16.30 9.38
N PRO A 686 -25.26 -15.51 8.30
CA PRO A 686 -26.05 -15.75 7.09
C PRO A 686 -25.82 -17.12 6.44
N GLY A 687 -24.63 -17.70 6.63
CA GLY A 687 -24.27 -19.05 6.16
C GLY A 687 -25.08 -20.17 6.82
N GLU A 688 -25.54 -19.95 8.05
CA GLU A 688 -26.33 -20.91 8.79
C GLU A 688 -27.82 -20.93 8.42
N ILE A 689 -28.29 -19.94 7.66
CA ILE A 689 -29.66 -19.87 7.21
C ILE A 689 -29.87 -20.87 6.06
N PRO A 690 -30.80 -21.81 6.14
CA PRO A 690 -31.04 -22.77 5.07
C PRO A 690 -31.44 -22.08 3.77
N LEU A 691 -31.04 -22.65 2.64
CA LEU A 691 -31.52 -22.19 1.35
C LEU A 691 -33.03 -22.47 1.19
N PRO A 692 -33.79 -21.58 0.55
CA PRO A 692 -35.22 -21.80 0.31
C PRO A 692 -35.42 -23.02 -0.58
N ARG A 693 -36.35 -23.89 -0.21
CA ARG A 693 -36.68 -25.09 -0.98
C ARG A 693 -37.32 -24.76 -2.34
N LYS A 694 -38.08 -23.66 -2.40
CA LYS A 694 -38.69 -23.15 -3.64
C LYS A 694 -37.80 -22.11 -4.26
N THR A 695 -37.39 -22.31 -5.49
CA THR A 695 -36.57 -21.39 -6.29
C THR A 695 -37.39 -20.40 -7.12
N SER A 696 -38.70 -20.55 -7.14
CA SER A 696 -39.61 -19.66 -7.85
C SER A 696 -39.73 -18.30 -7.15
N ALA A 697 -39.67 -17.23 -7.93
CA ALA A 697 -39.89 -15.87 -7.46
C ALA A 697 -41.39 -15.56 -7.18
N SER A 698 -42.30 -16.43 -7.57
CA SER A 698 -43.74 -16.23 -7.35
C SER A 698 -44.13 -16.51 -5.89
N ARG A 699 -44.82 -15.58 -5.30
CA ARG A 699 -45.49 -15.77 -3.99
C ARG A 699 -46.78 -16.56 -4.19
N GLY A 700 -47.19 -17.32 -3.19
CA GLY A 700 -48.53 -17.93 -3.18
C GLY A 700 -49.62 -16.88 -3.13
N ALA A 701 -50.83 -17.26 -3.45
CA ALA A 701 -51.99 -16.42 -3.24
C ALA A 701 -52.10 -15.99 -1.76
N LEU A 702 -52.49 -14.77 -1.51
CA LEU A 702 -52.79 -14.28 -0.17
C LEU A 702 -54.06 -14.97 0.34
N ASP A 703 -53.96 -15.62 1.50
CA ASP A 703 -55.08 -16.30 2.15
C ASP A 703 -55.70 -15.38 3.20
N ILE A 704 -56.71 -14.61 2.82
CA ILE A 704 -57.45 -13.68 3.68
C ILE A 704 -58.85 -14.25 3.91
N SER A 705 -59.29 -14.20 5.16
CA SER A 705 -60.69 -14.51 5.50
C SER A 705 -61.54 -13.24 5.36
N ASP A 706 -62.72 -13.36 4.78
CA ASP A 706 -63.73 -12.29 4.70
C ASP A 706 -64.47 -12.09 6.03
N LEU A 707 -64.23 -12.95 7.02
CA LEU A 707 -64.86 -12.87 8.34
C LEU A 707 -64.03 -12.01 9.29
N GLN A 708 -64.70 -11.27 10.17
CA GLN A 708 -64.08 -10.37 11.12
C GLN A 708 -63.32 -11.18 12.20
N ALA A 709 -62.08 -10.81 12.46
CA ALA A 709 -61.27 -11.34 13.55
C ALA A 709 -61.76 -10.82 14.91
N VAL A 710 -61.56 -11.61 15.96
CA VAL A 710 -61.85 -11.24 17.34
C VAL A 710 -60.53 -11.27 18.15
N GLU A 711 -60.27 -10.26 18.93
CA GLU A 711 -59.14 -10.25 19.88
C GLU A 711 -59.63 -10.47 21.32
N ARG A 712 -58.87 -11.25 22.06
CA ARG A 712 -59.13 -11.53 23.49
C ARG A 712 -57.83 -11.42 24.28
N ASP A 713 -57.91 -10.73 25.42
CA ASP A 713 -56.80 -10.56 26.32
C ASP A 713 -56.88 -11.53 27.49
N PHE A 714 -55.69 -12.08 27.81
CA PHE A 714 -55.56 -12.99 28.96
C PHE A 714 -54.35 -12.54 29.80
N ALA A 715 -54.45 -12.41 31.11
CA ALA A 715 -53.35 -12.18 31.99
C ALA A 715 -53.07 -13.39 32.86
N PHE A 716 -51.88 -13.93 32.85
CA PHE A 716 -51.48 -15.08 33.65
C PHE A 716 -50.45 -14.71 34.67
N VAL A 717 -50.64 -15.11 35.94
CA VAL A 717 -49.63 -15.04 36.96
C VAL A 717 -48.80 -16.32 36.92
N VAL A 718 -47.51 -16.16 36.64
CA VAL A 718 -46.58 -17.26 36.47
C VAL A 718 -45.30 -17.02 37.29
N ASP A 719 -44.46 -18.06 37.45
CA ASP A 719 -43.14 -17.87 38.06
C ASP A 719 -42.27 -16.91 37.28
N THR A 720 -41.45 -16.13 37.94
CA THR A 720 -40.56 -15.14 37.36
C THR A 720 -39.64 -15.73 36.27
N GLN A 721 -39.26 -17.00 36.45
CA GLN A 721 -38.42 -17.75 35.49
C GLN A 721 -39.16 -18.27 34.25
N THR A 722 -40.51 -18.23 34.25
CA THR A 722 -41.30 -18.72 33.12
C THR A 722 -41.09 -17.85 31.88
N GLU A 723 -40.71 -18.47 30.80
CA GLU A 723 -40.48 -17.78 29.51
C GLU A 723 -41.81 -17.42 28.85
N ALA A 724 -41.89 -16.18 28.33
CA ALA A 724 -43.07 -15.71 27.62
C ALA A 724 -43.41 -16.61 26.38
N LEU A 725 -42.39 -17.13 25.70
CA LEU A 725 -42.58 -18.05 24.55
C LEU A 725 -43.33 -19.33 24.94
N THR A 726 -43.16 -19.82 26.15
CA THR A 726 -43.92 -21.00 26.64
C THR A 726 -45.42 -20.73 26.71
N LEU A 727 -45.82 -19.52 27.18
CA LEU A 727 -47.20 -19.09 27.17
C LEU A 727 -47.73 -18.89 25.75
N ILE A 728 -46.97 -18.19 24.89
CA ILE A 728 -47.34 -17.95 23.52
C ILE A 728 -47.59 -19.29 22.77
N ASN A 729 -46.65 -20.22 22.87
CA ASN A 729 -46.79 -21.54 22.22
C ASN A 729 -47.97 -22.38 22.78
N ALA A 730 -48.19 -22.31 24.08
CA ALA A 730 -49.29 -23.01 24.70
C ALA A 730 -50.65 -22.44 24.23
N ALA A 731 -50.78 -21.09 24.26
CA ALA A 731 -51.96 -20.41 23.77
C ALA A 731 -52.23 -20.68 22.26
N ALA A 732 -51.22 -20.48 21.41
CA ALA A 732 -51.29 -20.72 19.98
C ALA A 732 -51.64 -22.21 19.64
N GLY A 733 -51.20 -23.13 20.51
CA GLY A 733 -51.45 -24.57 20.39
C GLY A 733 -52.86 -24.97 20.84
N ALA A 734 -53.65 -24.06 21.42
CA ALA A 734 -54.97 -24.38 21.91
C ALA A 734 -55.98 -24.68 20.79
N ASP A 735 -55.93 -23.90 19.73
CA ASP A 735 -56.72 -24.12 18.54
C ASP A 735 -56.01 -23.60 17.29
N LYS A 736 -55.33 -24.47 16.58
CA LYS A 736 -54.50 -24.11 15.42
C LYS A 736 -55.29 -23.65 14.21
N ALA A 737 -56.56 -23.92 14.13
CA ALA A 737 -57.42 -23.53 13.03
C ALA A 737 -57.94 -22.10 13.20
N LEU A 738 -58.16 -21.71 14.44
CA LEU A 738 -58.82 -20.46 14.77
C LEU A 738 -57.85 -19.39 15.30
N ILE A 739 -56.78 -19.76 16.01
CA ILE A 739 -55.82 -18.81 16.57
C ILE A 739 -54.79 -18.44 15.50
N GLU A 740 -54.86 -17.20 15.04
CA GLU A 740 -53.96 -16.67 14.00
C GLU A 740 -52.68 -16.09 14.61
N ASP A 741 -52.82 -15.34 15.71
CA ASP A 741 -51.69 -14.67 16.36
C ASP A 741 -51.83 -14.63 17.89
N VAL A 742 -50.69 -14.69 18.58
CA VAL A 742 -50.60 -14.56 20.02
C VAL A 742 -49.38 -13.67 20.34
N ARG A 743 -49.64 -12.56 21.02
CA ARG A 743 -48.56 -11.62 21.41
C ARG A 743 -48.64 -11.22 22.89
N VAL A 744 -47.49 -11.04 23.52
CA VAL A 744 -47.36 -10.45 24.83
C VAL A 744 -47.37 -8.95 24.69
N PHE A 745 -48.26 -8.26 25.41
CA PHE A 745 -48.36 -6.81 25.38
C PHE A 745 -48.02 -6.14 26.71
N ASP A 746 -48.04 -6.93 27.84
CA ASP A 746 -47.62 -6.41 29.15
C ASP A 746 -46.92 -7.46 30.00
N ALA A 747 -45.96 -7.03 30.79
CA ALA A 747 -45.23 -7.84 31.75
C ALA A 747 -45.03 -7.06 33.06
N PHE A 748 -45.73 -7.49 34.10
CA PHE A 748 -45.70 -6.80 35.38
C PHE A 748 -45.09 -7.67 36.47
N SER A 749 -44.19 -7.12 37.28
CA SER A 749 -43.60 -7.78 38.42
C SER A 749 -43.75 -6.88 39.66
N GLY A 750 -44.09 -7.45 40.79
CA GLY A 750 -44.28 -6.72 42.05
C GLY A 750 -45.76 -6.57 42.49
N GLY A 751 -46.03 -5.66 43.38
CA GLY A 751 -47.38 -5.48 43.95
C GLY A 751 -47.91 -6.74 44.69
N ASN A 752 -49.17 -7.07 44.49
CA ASN A 752 -49.86 -8.16 45.15
C ASN A 752 -49.68 -9.54 44.47
N LEU A 753 -48.71 -9.72 43.57
CA LEU A 753 -48.56 -11.00 42.88
C LEU A 753 -47.89 -12.11 43.68
N GLY A 754 -47.30 -11.81 44.82
CA GLY A 754 -46.48 -12.71 45.61
C GLY A 754 -44.98 -12.73 45.18
N GLU A 755 -44.14 -13.14 46.10
CA GLU A 755 -42.69 -13.25 45.85
C GLU A 755 -42.38 -14.31 44.77
N GLY A 756 -41.48 -14.02 43.86
CA GLY A 756 -41.12 -14.96 42.78
C GLY A 756 -42.15 -15.09 41.66
N LYS A 757 -43.16 -14.23 41.60
CA LYS A 757 -44.20 -14.25 40.55
C LYS A 757 -44.15 -13.01 39.65
N LYS A 758 -44.61 -13.17 38.40
CA LYS A 758 -44.85 -12.09 37.44
C LYS A 758 -46.18 -12.33 36.73
N SER A 759 -46.81 -11.25 36.27
CA SER A 759 -48.00 -11.32 35.41
C SER A 759 -47.57 -11.10 33.97
N LEU A 760 -47.98 -11.95 33.06
CA LEU A 760 -47.82 -11.80 31.62
C LEU A 760 -49.20 -11.68 30.98
N ALA A 761 -49.42 -10.58 30.25
CA ALA A 761 -50.66 -10.37 29.53
C ALA A 761 -50.47 -10.67 28.02
N LEU A 762 -51.37 -11.47 27.48
CA LEU A 762 -51.41 -11.93 26.09
C LEU A 762 -52.63 -11.41 25.39
N THR A 763 -52.47 -10.88 24.19
CA THR A 763 -53.56 -10.74 23.20
C THR A 763 -53.56 -11.94 22.27
N VAL A 764 -54.71 -12.62 22.13
CA VAL A 764 -54.93 -13.75 21.22
C VAL A 764 -55.89 -13.28 20.12
N ARG A 765 -55.46 -13.34 18.89
CA ARG A 765 -56.26 -13.03 17.70
C ARG A 765 -56.91 -14.32 17.16
N LEU A 766 -58.22 -14.33 17.16
CA LEU A 766 -59.04 -15.44 16.63
C LEU A 766 -59.52 -15.04 15.23
N GLN A 767 -59.17 -15.79 14.22
CA GLN A 767 -59.60 -15.56 12.83
C GLN A 767 -60.50 -16.69 12.35
N PRO A 768 -61.78 -16.46 12.34
CA PRO A 768 -62.72 -17.43 11.78
C PRO A 768 -62.54 -17.55 10.25
N ARG A 769 -62.78 -18.75 9.72
CA ARG A 769 -62.64 -19.01 8.30
C ARG A 769 -63.94 -19.49 7.64
N ASP A 770 -64.83 -20.18 8.40
CA ASP A 770 -66.03 -20.81 7.86
C ASP A 770 -67.33 -20.10 8.28
N LYS A 771 -67.38 -19.54 9.50
CA LYS A 771 -68.50 -18.82 10.05
C LYS A 771 -68.09 -17.75 11.07
N THR A 772 -68.92 -16.75 11.24
CA THR A 772 -68.70 -15.74 12.31
C THR A 772 -68.77 -16.45 13.68
N LEU A 773 -67.86 -16.06 14.59
CA LEU A 773 -67.80 -16.60 15.95
C LEU A 773 -68.97 -16.13 16.79
N THR A 774 -69.63 -17.08 17.46
CA THR A 774 -70.61 -16.79 18.53
C THR A 774 -69.85 -16.60 19.86
N GLU A 775 -70.57 -16.06 20.85
CA GLU A 775 -69.97 -15.87 22.19
C GLU A 775 -69.60 -17.22 22.80
N ALA A 776 -70.45 -18.27 22.58
CA ALA A 776 -70.14 -19.62 23.01
C ALA A 776 -68.86 -20.21 22.33
N ASP A 777 -68.63 -19.95 21.02
CA ASP A 777 -67.42 -20.37 20.33
C ASP A 777 -66.17 -19.69 20.94
N ILE A 778 -66.26 -18.39 21.29
CA ILE A 778 -65.19 -17.62 21.90
C ILE A 778 -64.92 -18.11 23.33
N GLU A 779 -65.91 -18.36 24.13
CA GLU A 779 -65.76 -18.92 25.48
C GLU A 779 -65.13 -20.31 25.47
N ALA A 780 -65.53 -21.16 24.54
CA ALA A 780 -64.96 -22.49 24.39
C ALA A 780 -63.45 -22.47 24.05
N VAL A 781 -63.04 -21.55 23.16
CA VAL A 781 -61.61 -21.39 22.81
C VAL A 781 -60.85 -20.75 23.95
N SER A 782 -61.43 -19.76 24.65
CA SER A 782 -60.83 -19.14 25.82
C SER A 782 -60.56 -20.16 26.93
N ALA A 783 -61.51 -21.06 27.20
CA ALA A 783 -61.32 -22.15 28.18
C ALA A 783 -60.17 -23.08 27.76
N LYS A 784 -60.04 -23.43 26.47
CA LYS A 784 -58.91 -24.24 25.95
C LYS A 784 -57.56 -23.51 26.11
N ILE A 785 -57.54 -22.20 25.85
CA ILE A 785 -56.30 -21.37 26.01
C ILE A 785 -55.88 -21.41 27.50
N ILE A 786 -56.83 -21.13 28.43
CA ILE A 786 -56.54 -21.12 29.86
C ILE A 786 -56.02 -22.49 30.30
N GLU A 787 -56.67 -23.57 29.94
CA GLU A 787 -56.26 -24.94 30.25
C GLU A 787 -54.82 -25.23 29.78
N LYS A 788 -54.59 -24.96 28.50
CA LYS A 788 -53.27 -25.23 27.88
C LYS A 788 -52.15 -24.41 28.48
N VAL A 789 -52.33 -23.09 28.72
CA VAL A 789 -51.38 -22.24 29.35
C VAL A 789 -51.11 -22.66 30.80
N THR A 790 -52.18 -22.93 31.59
CA THR A 790 -52.02 -23.43 32.96
C THR A 790 -51.26 -24.75 33.02
N LYS A 791 -51.59 -25.68 32.11
CA LYS A 791 -50.92 -26.99 32.06
C LYS A 791 -49.40 -26.83 31.69
N ALA A 792 -49.07 -25.91 30.78
CA ALA A 792 -47.72 -25.73 30.28
C ALA A 792 -46.82 -24.95 31.30
N THR A 793 -47.40 -24.04 32.07
CA THR A 793 -46.62 -23.07 32.89
C THR A 793 -46.90 -23.14 34.36
N GLY A 794 -47.91 -23.87 34.79
CA GLY A 794 -48.44 -23.80 36.17
C GLY A 794 -49.06 -22.43 36.51
N GLY A 795 -49.25 -21.58 35.53
CA GLY A 795 -49.80 -20.24 35.70
C GLY A 795 -51.27 -20.21 35.94
N VAL A 796 -51.73 -19.21 36.67
CA VAL A 796 -53.15 -18.99 37.00
C VAL A 796 -53.64 -17.74 36.28
N LEU A 797 -54.84 -17.82 35.67
CA LEU A 797 -55.45 -16.63 35.07
C LEU A 797 -55.68 -15.58 36.15
N ARG A 798 -55.25 -14.36 35.89
CA ARG A 798 -55.50 -13.23 36.75
C ARG A 798 -56.90 -12.69 36.48
N GLY A 799 -57.78 -12.77 37.46
CA GLY A 799 -59.15 -12.29 37.41
C GLY A 799 -59.24 -10.76 37.42
#